data_e3eefc6fb7e5ba634ed4ff66199e4c66
#
_entry.id   e3eefc6fb7e5ba634ed4ff66199e4c66
#
_cell.length_a   1.000
_cell.length_b   1.000
_cell.length_c   1.000
_cell.angle_alpha   90.00
_cell.angle_beta   90.00
_cell.angle_gamma   90.00
#
_symmetry.space_group_name_H-M   'P 1'
#
loop_
_entity.id
_entity.type
_entity.pdbx_description
1 polymer ?
#
loop_
_entity_poly.entity_id
_entity_poly.type
_entity_poly.pdbx_seq_one_letter_code
_entity_poly.pdbx_strand_id
1 'polypeptide(L)'
;MSAGRNNPLRPASDRRFFPLFKTGVIVPEANTEVFLSSWSSSNESLFDGQFFKVIQFYEIPSGDVKNLLREAGVTLLGYLPRNAYFAAFNQDFNAGMLTGAGIRSIWTIDVDCKLSPDLYEGNIPDHAILEDGTVNVLVNYYSNLDPDQVVGALQGQGLTVIQRDDFGHYINAAVSQNEIRAIAALPFVVFMEPVYPNPEPENYTGRTLHRTNAIATDHGAGRHYDGTGVIVELQDDGIIGPHIDYQGRILDQFLSNNSGNHGDHCAGIIMAAGNVDPLGKGNAFGADLYVYGASPNYPGFSAIPQDYGNLGVRITSTSYSNGCNAGYTTLAQTMDQQVRTYPSLMHVFSAGNEGTGNCGYGAGAGWGNVTGGHKIGKNVIAVANLDYADNLASSSSRGPAHDGRIKPDCAAKGSSVYSTINPNTYALKSGTSMACPGVAGTMAQLFQAYRDNYAGNDPMAGLLKAILLNTAEDLGNQGPDFKFGWGRVNALRAAQVIEEARFDSGSLAQGATKTHTIAVPANVAQLKVMIYWTDYEASVNTTWALVNNLDMTLTDPSSTTWLPWKLSHYPSPDSLNLPAFRGIDDRNNMEQVTLDAPATGTYTVEVVGTSVPQGPQTYYIIYEFIPQEVVLTYPLGGESLVPGESELIRWDAFGVSQTFKLEWSANNGQSWELIAEGLAG
;
A
#
# COMPACT_ATOMS: atom_id res chain seq x y z
N MET A 1 -1.93 11.96 -37.13
CA MET A 1 -2.59 10.80 -37.80
C MET A 1 -1.75 9.58 -37.49
N SER A 2 -2.08 8.83 -36.47
CA SER A 2 -1.37 7.61 -36.08
C SER A 2 -1.78 6.49 -37.01
N ALA A 3 -0.82 5.95 -37.73
CA ALA A 3 -1.02 4.75 -38.53
C ALA A 3 -1.24 3.55 -37.61
N GLY A 4 -2.49 3.12 -37.45
CA GLY A 4 -2.82 1.88 -36.78
C GLY A 4 -2.15 0.71 -37.50
N ARG A 5 -1.26 0.01 -36.80
CA ARG A 5 -0.75 -1.29 -37.25
C ARG A 5 -1.87 -2.31 -37.11
N ASN A 6 -2.66 -2.48 -38.17
CA ASN A 6 -3.52 -3.64 -38.35
C ASN A 6 -2.64 -4.87 -38.58
N ASN A 7 -2.35 -5.61 -37.51
CA ASN A 7 -1.79 -6.95 -37.63
C ASN A 7 -2.93 -7.95 -37.85
N PRO A 8 -2.85 -8.89 -38.80
CA PRO A 8 -3.94 -9.82 -39.11
C PRO A 8 -4.26 -10.69 -37.89
N LEU A 9 -5.57 -10.83 -37.63
CA LEU A 9 -6.18 -11.60 -36.56
C LEU A 9 -5.56 -13.00 -36.41
N ARG A 10 -4.76 -13.22 -35.38
CA ARG A 10 -4.38 -14.53 -34.88
C ARG A 10 -5.48 -15.11 -33.97
N PRO A 11 -5.63 -16.45 -33.87
CA PRO A 11 -6.72 -17.09 -33.14
C PRO A 11 -6.78 -16.64 -31.65
N ALA A 12 -7.97 -16.49 -31.13
CA ALA A 12 -8.25 -16.05 -29.77
C ALA A 12 -7.62 -16.94 -28.66
N SER A 13 -7.16 -18.15 -29.00
CA SER A 13 -6.53 -19.13 -28.09
C SER A 13 -5.14 -18.72 -27.56
N ASP A 14 -4.43 -17.81 -28.24
CA ASP A 14 -3.05 -17.45 -27.85
C ASP A 14 -2.94 -16.23 -26.93
N ARG A 15 -4.04 -15.53 -26.64
CA ARG A 15 -4.03 -14.33 -25.79
C ARG A 15 -3.53 -14.58 -24.37
N ARG A 16 -3.65 -15.80 -23.87
CA ARG A 16 -3.10 -16.19 -22.55
C ARG A 16 -1.58 -16.05 -22.40
N PHE A 17 -0.86 -15.90 -23.52
CA PHE A 17 0.60 -15.76 -23.56
C PHE A 17 1.07 -14.37 -24.03
N PHE A 18 0.20 -13.36 -24.05
CA PHE A 18 0.55 -12.01 -24.47
C PHE A 18 0.89 -11.16 -23.25
N PRO A 19 2.18 -10.93 -22.93
CA PRO A 19 2.58 -9.95 -21.94
C PRO A 19 2.10 -8.56 -22.33
N LEU A 20 1.54 -7.84 -21.34
CA LEU A 20 0.99 -6.51 -21.53
C LEU A 20 1.91 -5.49 -20.84
N PHE A 21 2.41 -4.52 -21.61
CA PHE A 21 3.16 -3.38 -21.12
C PHE A 21 2.33 -2.10 -21.33
N LYS A 22 2.60 -1.06 -20.54
CA LYS A 22 1.93 0.24 -20.68
C LYS A 22 2.10 0.83 -22.10
N THR A 23 3.23 0.58 -22.72
CA THR A 23 3.60 1.05 -24.05
C THR A 23 3.27 0.07 -25.18
N GLY A 24 2.64 -1.07 -24.89
CA GLY A 24 2.19 -2.00 -25.92
C GLY A 24 1.96 -3.44 -25.48
N VAL A 25 1.59 -4.27 -26.46
CA VAL A 25 1.39 -5.70 -26.30
C VAL A 25 2.47 -6.45 -27.06
N ILE A 26 3.19 -7.32 -26.39
CA ILE A 26 4.13 -8.25 -27.04
C ILE A 26 3.38 -9.54 -27.39
N VAL A 27 3.60 -10.06 -28.59
CA VAL A 27 3.09 -11.34 -29.06
C VAL A 27 4.26 -12.28 -29.33
N PRO A 28 4.83 -12.92 -28.27
CA PRO A 28 6.00 -13.78 -28.47
C PRO A 28 5.58 -15.04 -29.23
N GLU A 29 6.38 -15.41 -30.23
CA GLU A 29 6.23 -16.70 -30.90
C GLU A 29 6.83 -17.83 -30.03
N ALA A 30 6.31 -19.05 -30.15
CA ALA A 30 6.94 -20.21 -29.54
C ALA A 30 8.24 -20.51 -30.32
N ASN A 31 9.37 -20.15 -29.74
CA ASN A 31 10.68 -20.15 -30.46
C ASN A 31 11.81 -20.88 -29.72
N THR A 32 11.50 -21.57 -28.60
CA THR A 32 12.54 -22.12 -27.71
C THR A 32 13.51 -23.05 -28.44
N GLU A 33 13.01 -23.97 -29.26
CA GLU A 33 13.88 -24.89 -30.00
C GLU A 33 14.80 -24.17 -31.00
N VAL A 34 14.26 -23.15 -31.70
CA VAL A 34 15.01 -22.31 -32.62
C VAL A 34 16.08 -21.52 -31.87
N PHE A 35 15.70 -20.89 -30.76
CA PHE A 35 16.63 -20.13 -29.92
C PHE A 35 17.77 -21.02 -29.40
N LEU A 36 17.45 -22.16 -28.79
CA LEU A 36 18.47 -23.05 -28.22
C LEU A 36 19.42 -23.66 -29.30
N SER A 37 18.90 -23.94 -30.49
CA SER A 37 19.70 -24.52 -31.58
C SER A 37 20.55 -23.51 -32.35
N SER A 38 20.14 -22.24 -32.38
CA SER A 38 20.83 -21.15 -33.10
C SER A 38 21.62 -20.21 -32.17
N TRP A 39 21.60 -20.46 -30.88
CA TRP A 39 22.24 -19.58 -29.91
C TRP A 39 23.76 -19.52 -30.09
N SER A 40 24.30 -18.29 -30.09
CA SER A 40 25.73 -18.00 -30.06
C SER A 40 25.97 -16.76 -29.19
N SER A 41 26.92 -16.86 -28.27
CA SER A 41 27.29 -15.74 -27.38
C SER A 41 27.83 -14.52 -28.13
N SER A 42 28.36 -14.71 -29.37
CA SER A 42 28.85 -13.60 -30.20
C SER A 42 27.75 -12.66 -30.72
N ASN A 43 26.48 -13.06 -30.63
CA ASN A 43 25.36 -12.29 -31.15
C ASN A 43 24.61 -11.52 -30.04
N GLU A 44 25.08 -11.59 -28.79
CA GLU A 44 24.42 -10.99 -27.65
C GLU A 44 25.17 -9.80 -27.07
N SER A 45 24.44 -8.77 -26.65
CA SER A 45 25.03 -7.65 -25.91
C SER A 45 25.24 -8.06 -24.46
N LEU A 46 26.47 -8.26 -24.07
CA LEU A 46 26.85 -8.67 -22.72
C LEU A 46 27.05 -7.46 -21.80
N PHE A 47 26.66 -7.63 -20.54
CA PHE A 47 27.03 -6.76 -19.44
C PHE A 47 27.36 -7.64 -18.23
N ASP A 48 28.51 -7.42 -17.64
CA ASP A 48 29.07 -8.21 -16.52
C ASP A 48 29.03 -9.73 -16.77
N GLY A 49 29.43 -10.15 -17.98
CA GLY A 49 29.44 -11.58 -18.38
C GLY A 49 28.07 -12.20 -18.57
N GLN A 50 27.01 -11.42 -18.58
CA GLN A 50 25.64 -11.87 -18.72
C GLN A 50 24.88 -11.13 -19.84
N PHE A 51 23.87 -11.76 -20.38
CA PHE A 51 22.88 -11.12 -21.24
C PHE A 51 21.46 -11.37 -20.70
N PHE A 52 20.54 -10.47 -21.04
CA PHE A 52 19.21 -10.44 -20.43
C PHE A 52 18.12 -10.70 -21.46
N LYS A 53 17.20 -11.60 -21.12
CA LYS A 53 16.05 -11.98 -21.94
C LYS A 53 14.81 -12.07 -21.10
N VAL A 54 13.67 -12.19 -21.76
CA VAL A 54 12.43 -12.67 -21.13
C VAL A 54 12.25 -14.13 -21.50
N ILE A 55 11.99 -14.98 -20.50
CA ILE A 55 11.61 -16.38 -20.66
C ILE A 55 10.13 -16.51 -20.34
N GLN A 56 9.38 -17.15 -21.23
CA GLN A 56 7.97 -17.48 -21.00
C GLN A 56 7.80 -19.00 -20.98
N PHE A 57 7.03 -19.48 -20.02
CA PHE A 57 6.72 -20.89 -19.87
C PHE A 57 5.28 -21.19 -20.31
N TYR A 58 5.00 -22.44 -20.68
CA TYR A 58 3.63 -22.90 -20.90
C TYR A 58 2.81 -22.87 -19.61
N GLU A 59 3.45 -23.19 -18.47
CA GLU A 59 2.92 -23.16 -17.11
C GLU A 59 3.96 -22.55 -16.17
N ILE A 60 3.56 -22.16 -14.97
CA ILE A 60 4.50 -21.64 -13.97
C ILE A 60 5.54 -22.70 -13.63
N PRO A 61 6.87 -22.40 -13.76
CA PRO A 61 7.91 -23.40 -13.54
C PRO A 61 7.96 -23.87 -12.08
N SER A 62 8.03 -25.19 -11.90
CA SER A 62 8.21 -25.80 -10.57
C SER A 62 9.57 -25.45 -9.95
N GLY A 63 9.74 -25.76 -8.65
CA GLY A 63 11.02 -25.62 -7.97
C GLY A 63 12.17 -26.36 -8.66
N ASP A 64 11.92 -27.57 -9.16
CA ASP A 64 12.90 -28.39 -9.86
C ASP A 64 13.32 -27.74 -11.20
N VAL A 65 12.36 -27.19 -11.94
CA VAL A 65 12.66 -26.45 -13.19
C VAL A 65 13.48 -25.19 -12.90
N LYS A 66 13.16 -24.45 -11.81
CA LYS A 66 13.94 -23.27 -11.41
C LYS A 66 15.37 -23.64 -10.98
N ASN A 67 15.55 -24.78 -10.34
CA ASN A 67 16.89 -25.30 -10.01
C ASN A 67 17.66 -25.70 -11.26
N LEU A 68 17.01 -26.43 -12.18
CA LEU A 68 17.61 -26.80 -13.48
C LEU A 68 18.07 -25.57 -14.28
N LEU A 69 17.26 -24.50 -14.31
CA LEU A 69 17.64 -23.24 -14.96
C LEU A 69 18.92 -22.65 -14.34
N ARG A 70 18.99 -22.63 -13.00
CA ARG A 70 20.15 -22.10 -12.28
C ARG A 70 21.41 -22.93 -12.55
N GLU A 71 21.29 -24.25 -12.57
CA GLU A 71 22.40 -25.17 -12.91
C GLU A 71 22.83 -25.01 -14.37
N ALA A 72 21.92 -24.66 -15.27
CA ALA A 72 22.21 -24.34 -16.64
C ALA A 72 22.87 -22.95 -16.85
N GLY A 73 22.99 -22.14 -15.80
CA GLY A 73 23.54 -20.78 -15.87
C GLY A 73 22.49 -19.71 -16.21
N VAL A 74 21.20 -19.97 -15.90
CA VAL A 74 20.09 -19.04 -16.12
C VAL A 74 19.42 -18.70 -14.79
N THR A 75 19.42 -17.43 -14.44
CA THR A 75 18.78 -16.90 -13.22
C THR A 75 17.49 -16.16 -13.56
N LEU A 76 16.35 -16.59 -12.99
CA LEU A 76 15.10 -15.84 -13.08
C LEU A 76 15.14 -14.66 -12.11
N LEU A 77 14.82 -13.46 -12.62
CA LEU A 77 14.85 -12.19 -11.88
C LEU A 77 13.44 -11.75 -11.50
N GLY A 78 12.75 -10.98 -12.32
CA GLY A 78 11.41 -10.45 -12.06
C GLY A 78 10.32 -11.22 -12.82
N TYR A 79 9.17 -11.43 -12.18
CA TYR A 79 7.98 -12.02 -12.81
C TYR A 79 7.25 -11.01 -13.69
N LEU A 80 6.89 -11.43 -14.88
CA LEU A 80 5.98 -10.73 -15.78
C LEU A 80 4.68 -11.55 -15.90
N PRO A 81 3.48 -10.93 -15.86
CA PRO A 81 2.22 -11.64 -16.10
C PRO A 81 2.24 -12.49 -17.38
N ARG A 82 1.45 -13.56 -17.39
CA ARG A 82 1.39 -14.56 -18.48
C ARG A 82 2.57 -15.52 -18.51
N ASN A 83 2.97 -16.01 -17.33
CA ASN A 83 4.02 -17.02 -17.12
C ASN A 83 5.40 -16.62 -17.68
N ALA A 84 5.72 -15.32 -17.67
CA ALA A 84 6.98 -14.80 -18.17
C ALA A 84 7.86 -14.28 -17.02
N TYR A 85 9.16 -14.29 -17.23
CA TYR A 85 10.16 -13.79 -16.28
C TYR A 85 11.27 -13.05 -17.01
N PHE A 86 11.74 -11.94 -16.42
CA PHE A 86 13.07 -11.46 -16.76
C PHE A 86 14.11 -12.49 -16.31
N ALA A 87 15.13 -12.71 -17.11
CA ALA A 87 16.16 -13.69 -16.81
C ALA A 87 17.54 -13.21 -17.25
N ALA A 88 18.54 -13.45 -16.40
CA ALA A 88 19.95 -13.30 -16.73
C ALA A 88 20.52 -14.64 -17.17
N PHE A 89 21.23 -14.64 -18.27
CA PHE A 89 21.94 -15.79 -18.84
C PHE A 89 23.43 -15.52 -18.72
N ASN A 90 24.19 -16.42 -18.14
CA ASN A 90 25.65 -16.39 -18.21
C ASN A 90 26.11 -16.58 -19.67
N GLN A 91 27.20 -15.96 -20.04
CA GLN A 91 27.70 -16.08 -21.42
C GLN A 91 28.02 -17.52 -21.86
N ASP A 92 28.25 -18.41 -20.89
CA ASP A 92 28.58 -19.82 -21.05
C ASP A 92 27.46 -20.77 -20.65
N PHE A 93 26.20 -20.26 -20.55
CA PHE A 93 25.05 -21.06 -20.12
C PHE A 93 24.88 -22.32 -20.98
N ASN A 94 24.41 -23.40 -20.36
CA ASN A 94 24.25 -24.69 -21.05
C ASN A 94 22.84 -24.78 -21.68
N ALA A 95 22.75 -24.40 -22.97
CA ALA A 95 21.50 -24.47 -23.73
C ALA A 95 20.87 -25.89 -23.78
N GLY A 96 21.71 -26.95 -23.77
CA GLY A 96 21.21 -28.31 -23.82
C GLY A 96 20.40 -28.73 -22.60
N MET A 97 20.68 -28.18 -21.43
CA MET A 97 19.93 -28.47 -20.21
C MET A 97 18.51 -27.85 -20.19
N LEU A 98 18.26 -26.86 -21.03
CA LEU A 98 16.94 -26.20 -21.09
C LEU A 98 15.92 -26.99 -21.93
N THR A 99 16.36 -28.01 -22.64
CA THR A 99 15.46 -28.87 -23.44
C THR A 99 14.50 -29.62 -22.51
N GLY A 100 13.19 -29.47 -22.77
CA GLY A 100 12.16 -30.10 -21.94
C GLY A 100 11.78 -29.33 -20.65
N ALA A 101 12.35 -28.16 -20.39
CA ALA A 101 12.05 -27.34 -19.21
C ALA A 101 10.68 -26.61 -19.25
N GLY A 102 9.83 -26.90 -20.22
CA GLY A 102 8.51 -26.26 -20.36
C GLY A 102 8.55 -24.82 -20.83
N ILE A 103 9.70 -24.37 -21.37
CA ILE A 103 9.88 -23.03 -21.92
C ILE A 103 9.14 -22.94 -23.25
N ARG A 104 8.29 -21.93 -23.42
CA ARG A 104 7.55 -21.63 -24.63
C ARG A 104 8.30 -20.68 -25.55
N SER A 105 8.90 -19.65 -24.99
CA SER A 105 9.50 -18.56 -25.75
C SER A 105 10.62 -17.89 -24.98
N ILE A 106 11.67 -17.48 -25.71
CA ILE A 106 12.78 -16.65 -25.20
C ILE A 106 12.97 -15.48 -26.17
N TRP A 107 12.93 -14.23 -25.66
CA TRP A 107 13.10 -13.04 -26.50
C TRP A 107 13.78 -11.90 -25.75
N THR A 108 14.32 -10.93 -26.51
CA THR A 108 14.82 -9.66 -25.98
C THR A 108 13.65 -8.69 -25.82
N ILE A 109 13.57 -7.99 -24.68
CA ILE A 109 12.55 -6.95 -24.48
C ILE A 109 12.81 -5.78 -25.46
N ASP A 110 11.76 -5.30 -26.10
CA ASP A 110 11.81 -4.13 -26.96
C ASP A 110 12.11 -2.86 -26.14
N VAL A 111 12.88 -1.94 -26.70
CA VAL A 111 13.21 -0.65 -26.08
C VAL A 111 11.95 0.12 -25.72
N ASP A 112 10.90 0.06 -26.55
CA ASP A 112 9.63 0.72 -26.29
C ASP A 112 8.96 0.23 -25.00
N CYS A 113 9.17 -1.04 -24.63
CA CYS A 113 8.67 -1.63 -23.40
C CYS A 113 9.52 -1.28 -22.16
N LYS A 114 10.69 -0.72 -22.35
CA LYS A 114 11.58 -0.23 -21.28
C LYS A 114 11.35 1.25 -20.94
N LEU A 115 10.45 1.93 -21.60
CA LEU A 115 10.13 3.35 -21.40
C LEU A 115 8.76 3.55 -20.77
N SER A 116 8.64 4.53 -19.86
CA SER A 116 7.33 5.01 -19.43
C SER A 116 6.58 5.64 -20.61
N PRO A 117 5.24 5.75 -20.57
CA PRO A 117 4.46 6.41 -21.61
C PRO A 117 5.00 7.80 -21.97
N ASP A 118 5.33 8.62 -20.96
CA ASP A 118 5.85 9.98 -21.16
C ASP A 118 7.17 9.99 -21.94
N LEU A 119 8.12 9.14 -21.56
CA LEU A 119 9.39 9.02 -22.29
C LEU A 119 9.21 8.41 -23.68
N TYR A 120 8.28 7.45 -23.81
CA TYR A 120 7.98 6.79 -25.08
C TYR A 120 7.35 7.75 -26.11
N GLU A 121 6.40 8.59 -25.65
CA GLU A 121 5.69 9.56 -26.49
C GLU A 121 6.49 10.87 -26.67
N GLY A 122 7.52 11.09 -25.85
CA GLY A 122 8.30 12.34 -25.83
C GLY A 122 7.59 13.48 -25.12
N ASN A 123 6.56 13.19 -24.32
CA ASN A 123 5.81 14.15 -23.51
C ASN A 123 6.49 14.36 -22.15
N ILE A 124 7.71 14.87 -22.16
CA ILE A 124 8.50 15.04 -20.95
C ILE A 124 7.84 16.08 -20.04
N PRO A 125 7.52 15.74 -18.77
CA PRO A 125 6.96 16.70 -17.82
C PRO A 125 7.95 17.83 -17.49
N ASP A 126 7.47 19.06 -17.38
CA ASP A 126 8.31 20.27 -17.13
C ASP A 126 9.21 20.10 -15.90
N HIS A 127 8.72 19.47 -14.82
CA HIS A 127 9.48 19.27 -13.58
C HIS A 127 10.66 18.29 -13.74
N ALA A 128 10.68 17.48 -14.79
CA ALA A 128 11.76 16.56 -15.09
C ALA A 128 12.81 17.19 -16.04
N ILE A 129 12.59 18.40 -16.54
CA ILE A 129 13.54 19.13 -17.37
C ILE A 129 14.44 19.98 -16.46
N LEU A 130 15.74 19.72 -16.50
CA LEU A 130 16.73 20.47 -15.73
C LEU A 130 17.07 21.80 -16.42
N GLU A 131 17.69 22.72 -15.68
CA GLU A 131 18.06 24.06 -16.19
C GLU A 131 18.96 24.03 -17.43
N ASP A 132 19.75 22.97 -17.59
CA ASP A 132 20.61 22.75 -18.76
C ASP A 132 19.89 22.09 -19.95
N GLY A 133 18.59 21.82 -19.82
CA GLY A 133 17.75 21.20 -20.83
C GLY A 133 17.88 19.67 -20.89
N THR A 134 18.63 19.04 -20.00
CA THR A 134 18.63 17.58 -19.85
C THR A 134 17.38 17.11 -19.11
N VAL A 135 17.04 15.82 -19.25
CA VAL A 135 15.91 15.18 -18.57
C VAL A 135 16.42 14.39 -17.38
N ASN A 136 15.86 14.69 -16.24
CA ASN A 136 16.11 13.94 -15.01
C ASN A 136 15.25 12.66 -15.00
N VAL A 137 15.89 11.50 -15.01
CA VAL A 137 15.23 10.18 -15.15
C VAL A 137 15.67 9.21 -14.08
N LEU A 138 14.78 8.27 -13.77
CA LEU A 138 15.08 7.06 -13.00
C LEU A 138 15.39 5.93 -14.01
N VAL A 139 16.56 5.33 -13.89
CA VAL A 139 17.04 4.21 -14.73
C VAL A 139 17.07 2.95 -13.85
N ASN A 140 16.09 2.07 -14.00
CA ASN A 140 16.07 0.77 -13.31
C ASN A 140 17.02 -0.22 -14.02
N TYR A 141 17.74 -0.99 -13.23
CA TYR A 141 18.63 -2.06 -13.69
C TYR A 141 18.29 -3.40 -13.02
N TYR A 142 18.80 -4.51 -13.57
CA TYR A 142 18.54 -5.83 -13.01
C TYR A 142 19.19 -6.03 -11.64
N SER A 143 18.44 -6.59 -10.70
CA SER A 143 18.78 -6.69 -9.28
C SER A 143 19.97 -7.59 -8.94
N ASN A 144 20.47 -8.37 -9.90
CA ASN A 144 21.62 -9.23 -9.75
C ASN A 144 22.95 -8.56 -10.16
N LEU A 145 22.92 -7.29 -10.56
CA LEU A 145 24.08 -6.53 -11.01
C LEU A 145 24.70 -5.70 -9.89
N ASP A 146 26.02 -5.51 -9.99
CA ASP A 146 26.75 -4.61 -9.11
C ASP A 146 26.42 -3.13 -9.44
N PRO A 147 25.88 -2.35 -8.47
CA PRO A 147 25.54 -0.95 -8.68
C PRO A 147 26.72 -0.08 -9.17
N ASP A 148 27.94 -0.34 -8.72
CA ASP A 148 29.12 0.44 -9.11
C ASP A 148 29.46 0.23 -10.60
N GLN A 149 29.27 -0.98 -11.13
CA GLN A 149 29.46 -1.26 -12.55
C GLN A 149 28.39 -0.58 -13.40
N VAL A 150 27.12 -0.58 -12.93
CA VAL A 150 26.00 0.10 -13.61
C VAL A 150 26.24 1.61 -13.66
N VAL A 151 26.62 2.22 -12.53
CA VAL A 151 26.98 3.65 -12.47
C VAL A 151 28.10 3.98 -13.45
N GLY A 152 29.18 3.19 -13.42
CA GLY A 152 30.32 3.37 -14.34
C GLY A 152 29.94 3.27 -15.82
N ALA A 153 29.04 2.33 -16.15
CA ALA A 153 28.51 2.17 -17.49
C ALA A 153 27.65 3.34 -17.96
N LEU A 154 26.77 3.86 -17.11
CA LEU A 154 25.93 5.03 -17.42
C LEU A 154 26.79 6.29 -17.58
N GLN A 155 27.76 6.52 -16.70
CA GLN A 155 28.71 7.63 -16.81
C GLN A 155 29.54 7.51 -18.10
N GLY A 156 29.93 6.30 -18.50
CA GLY A 156 30.60 6.02 -19.78
C GLY A 156 29.75 6.35 -21.02
N GLN A 157 28.44 6.43 -20.88
CA GLN A 157 27.48 6.91 -21.90
C GLN A 157 27.24 8.42 -21.84
N GLY A 158 27.91 9.14 -20.95
CA GLY A 158 27.75 10.59 -20.79
C GLY A 158 26.66 11.07 -19.83
N LEU A 159 26.03 10.16 -19.10
CA LEU A 159 25.02 10.55 -18.11
C LEU A 159 25.67 11.15 -16.86
N THR A 160 25.05 12.21 -16.33
CA THR A 160 25.37 12.71 -15.00
C THR A 160 24.53 11.97 -13.97
N VAL A 161 25.17 11.12 -13.18
CA VAL A 161 24.50 10.43 -12.07
C VAL A 161 24.25 11.43 -10.94
N ILE A 162 22.99 11.60 -10.54
CA ILE A 162 22.55 12.50 -9.48
C ILE A 162 22.48 11.74 -8.15
N GLN A 163 21.84 10.57 -8.15
CA GLN A 163 21.67 9.74 -6.97
C GLN A 163 21.53 8.27 -7.39
N ARG A 164 21.86 7.35 -6.48
CA ARG A 164 21.56 5.92 -6.67
C ARG A 164 20.76 5.36 -5.49
N ASP A 165 19.97 4.37 -5.77
CA ASP A 165 19.28 3.54 -4.77
C ASP A 165 19.64 2.08 -5.01
N ASP A 166 20.51 1.54 -4.15
CA ASP A 166 21.01 0.18 -4.27
C ASP A 166 19.96 -0.86 -3.86
N PHE A 167 19.00 -0.48 -3.02
CA PHE A 167 17.90 -1.34 -2.62
C PHE A 167 16.82 -1.44 -3.70
N GLY A 168 16.43 -0.30 -4.26
CA GLY A 168 15.44 -0.23 -5.35
C GLY A 168 16.00 -0.57 -6.74
N HIS A 169 17.32 -0.78 -6.86
CA HIS A 169 18.03 -1.05 -8.11
C HIS A 169 17.74 -0.03 -9.20
N TYR A 170 17.81 1.26 -8.86
CA TYR A 170 17.69 2.35 -9.83
C TYR A 170 18.73 3.45 -9.62
N ILE A 171 19.04 4.14 -10.70
CA ILE A 171 19.92 5.29 -10.76
C ILE A 171 19.11 6.50 -11.19
N ASN A 172 19.15 7.58 -10.41
CA ASN A 172 18.67 8.88 -10.83
C ASN A 172 19.77 9.58 -11.61
N ALA A 173 19.52 9.95 -12.87
CA ALA A 173 20.52 10.55 -13.75
C ALA A 173 19.92 11.59 -14.70
N ALA A 174 20.74 12.59 -15.05
CA ALA A 174 20.43 13.53 -16.11
C ALA A 174 20.88 12.94 -17.46
N VAL A 175 19.98 12.96 -18.44
CA VAL A 175 20.20 12.44 -19.79
C VAL A 175 19.71 13.42 -20.84
N SER A 176 20.42 13.55 -21.96
CA SER A 176 19.91 14.29 -23.12
C SER A 176 18.65 13.62 -23.67
N GLN A 177 17.61 14.40 -23.98
CA GLN A 177 16.34 13.88 -24.48
C GLN A 177 16.54 12.97 -25.72
N ASN A 178 17.51 13.29 -26.58
CA ASN A 178 17.80 12.51 -27.77
C ASN A 178 18.47 11.16 -27.47
N GLU A 179 19.05 10.98 -26.29
CA GLU A 179 19.78 9.78 -25.88
C GLU A 179 18.93 8.81 -25.05
N ILE A 180 17.75 9.21 -24.60
CA ILE A 180 16.86 8.37 -23.76
C ILE A 180 16.69 6.97 -24.34
N ARG A 181 16.38 6.86 -25.64
CA ARG A 181 16.19 5.56 -26.29
C ARG A 181 17.48 4.74 -26.39
N ALA A 182 18.64 5.40 -26.56
CA ALA A 182 19.93 4.73 -26.60
C ALA A 182 20.29 4.17 -25.19
N ILE A 183 20.01 4.90 -24.14
CA ILE A 183 20.20 4.44 -22.75
C ILE A 183 19.24 3.29 -22.43
N ALA A 184 17.96 3.39 -22.78
CA ALA A 184 17.00 2.30 -22.61
C ALA A 184 17.40 1.02 -23.37
N ALA A 185 18.12 1.15 -24.48
CA ALA A 185 18.62 0.01 -25.28
C ALA A 185 19.75 -0.73 -24.58
N LEU A 186 20.41 -0.17 -23.57
CA LEU A 186 21.49 -0.84 -22.85
C LEU A 186 21.01 -2.17 -22.27
N PRO A 187 21.83 -3.24 -22.31
CA PRO A 187 21.41 -4.59 -21.95
C PRO A 187 20.96 -4.71 -20.50
N PHE A 188 21.54 -3.93 -19.59
CA PHE A 188 21.27 -3.97 -18.15
C PHE A 188 20.08 -3.11 -17.72
N VAL A 189 19.55 -2.25 -18.61
CA VAL A 189 18.41 -1.39 -18.29
C VAL A 189 17.11 -2.18 -18.39
N VAL A 190 16.32 -2.14 -17.32
CA VAL A 190 14.99 -2.78 -17.21
C VAL A 190 13.88 -1.83 -17.62
N PHE A 191 13.95 -0.57 -17.10
CA PHE A 191 12.91 0.43 -17.28
C PHE A 191 13.47 1.84 -17.06
N MET A 192 12.87 2.83 -17.73
CA MET A 192 13.18 4.24 -17.52
C MET A 192 11.88 5.05 -17.40
N GLU A 193 11.87 5.98 -16.47
CA GLU A 193 10.77 6.95 -16.26
C GLU A 193 11.33 8.31 -15.86
N PRO A 194 10.60 9.43 -16.09
CA PRO A 194 11.02 10.74 -15.57
C PRO A 194 11.00 10.72 -14.04
N VAL A 195 11.82 11.56 -13.40
CA VAL A 195 11.65 11.78 -11.95
C VAL A 195 10.26 12.33 -11.66
N TYR A 196 9.82 12.15 -10.42
CA TYR A 196 8.52 12.66 -9.96
C TYR A 196 8.59 14.16 -9.67
N PRO A 197 7.46 14.88 -9.73
CA PRO A 197 7.41 16.30 -9.34
C PRO A 197 7.76 16.48 -7.87
N ASN A 198 8.14 17.70 -7.49
CA ASN A 198 8.32 18.07 -6.10
C ASN A 198 7.04 17.76 -5.32
N PRO A 199 7.16 17.20 -4.10
CA PRO A 199 6.01 16.91 -3.28
C PRO A 199 5.31 18.22 -2.84
N GLU A 200 3.97 18.22 -2.88
CA GLU A 200 3.13 19.31 -2.38
C GLU A 200 2.41 18.89 -1.09
N PRO A 201 2.28 19.79 -0.07
CA PRO A 201 1.71 19.47 1.23
C PRO A 201 0.18 19.34 1.26
N GLU A 202 -0.35 18.45 2.13
CA GLU A 202 -1.79 18.12 2.30
C GLU A 202 -2.16 17.95 3.80
N ASN A 203 -3.35 18.38 4.32
CA ASN A 203 -3.58 18.58 5.78
C ASN A 203 -4.91 18.18 6.48
N TYR A 204 -4.97 17.77 7.83
CA TYR A 204 -5.91 17.82 9.04
C TYR A 204 -6.32 16.54 9.85
N THR A 205 -6.72 16.49 11.21
CA THR A 205 -6.87 15.34 12.16
C THR A 205 -8.23 15.00 12.79
N GLY A 206 -8.33 13.81 13.52
CA GLY A 206 -9.41 13.44 14.43
C GLY A 206 -9.27 12.10 15.19
N ARG A 207 -8.98 12.13 16.52
CA ARG A 207 -8.78 10.95 17.38
C ARG A 207 -10.06 10.14 17.66
N THR A 208 -11.16 10.83 17.92
CA THR A 208 -12.40 10.15 18.34
C THR A 208 -13.08 9.39 17.21
N LEU A 209 -12.93 9.85 15.95
CA LEU A 209 -13.45 9.12 14.81
C LEU A 209 -12.71 7.80 14.57
N HIS A 210 -11.40 7.78 14.84
CA HIS A 210 -10.57 6.56 14.70
C HIS A 210 -10.70 5.61 15.90
N ARG A 211 -11.36 6.01 16.99
CA ARG A 211 -11.41 5.27 18.26
C ARG A 211 -10.05 5.09 18.93
N THR A 212 -9.04 5.90 18.56
CA THR A 212 -7.71 5.88 19.20
C THR A 212 -7.75 6.38 20.64
N ASN A 213 -8.67 7.30 20.96
CA ASN A 213 -8.95 7.69 22.33
C ASN A 213 -9.40 6.49 23.21
N ALA A 214 -10.19 5.58 22.64
CA ALA A 214 -10.76 4.45 23.38
C ALA A 214 -9.71 3.39 23.77
N ILE A 215 -8.58 3.34 23.06
CA ILE A 215 -7.49 2.41 23.40
C ILE A 215 -6.32 3.08 24.14
N ALA A 216 -6.26 4.42 24.14
CA ALA A 216 -5.24 5.21 24.84
C ALA A 216 -5.79 5.92 26.09
N THR A 217 -6.95 5.51 26.60
CA THR A 217 -7.56 6.18 27.76
C THR A 217 -6.71 6.05 29.01
N ASP A 218 -6.58 7.16 29.76
CA ASP A 218 -5.86 7.21 31.03
C ASP A 218 -6.69 6.67 32.22
N HIS A 219 -7.92 6.23 31.98
CA HIS A 219 -8.76 5.60 33.00
C HIS A 219 -8.10 4.32 33.54
N GLY A 220 -8.09 4.13 34.86
CA GLY A 220 -7.36 3.03 35.52
C GLY A 220 -7.71 1.60 35.07
N ALA A 221 -8.85 1.41 34.41
CA ALA A 221 -9.25 0.16 33.77
C ALA A 221 -9.10 0.20 32.23
N GLY A 222 -8.49 1.25 31.69
CA GLY A 222 -8.26 1.42 30.25
C GLY A 222 -7.15 0.54 29.70
N ARG A 223 -7.00 0.53 28.37
CA ARG A 223 -5.98 -0.26 27.65
C ARG A 223 -4.59 0.37 27.68
N HIS A 224 -4.51 1.69 27.75
CA HIS A 224 -3.27 2.47 27.81
C HIS A 224 -2.34 2.30 26.59
N TYR A 225 -2.89 1.96 25.40
CA TYR A 225 -2.11 1.88 24.16
C TYR A 225 -1.94 3.28 23.58
N ASP A 226 -0.87 3.95 23.94
CA ASP A 226 -0.53 5.32 23.54
C ASP A 226 0.60 5.39 22.50
N GLY A 227 1.09 4.24 22.04
CA GLY A 227 2.22 4.10 21.11
C GLY A 227 3.59 4.03 21.78
N THR A 228 3.65 3.96 23.12
CA THR A 228 4.93 3.86 23.85
C THR A 228 5.81 2.74 23.32
N GLY A 229 7.09 3.05 23.10
CA GLY A 229 8.09 2.12 22.61
C GLY A 229 8.03 1.85 21.11
N VAL A 230 7.18 2.57 20.35
CA VAL A 230 7.11 2.48 18.89
C VAL A 230 7.75 3.70 18.26
N ILE A 231 8.60 3.48 17.27
CA ILE A 231 9.29 4.56 16.54
C ILE A 231 8.63 4.71 15.16
N VAL A 232 8.17 5.94 14.89
CA VAL A 232 7.61 6.35 13.60
C VAL A 232 8.63 7.20 12.86
N GLU A 233 8.79 7.03 11.57
CA GLU A 233 9.54 7.91 10.68
C GLU A 233 8.58 8.83 9.95
N LEU A 234 8.72 10.12 10.11
CA LEU A 234 7.96 11.13 9.38
C LEU A 234 8.80 11.70 8.24
N GLN A 235 8.28 11.68 7.03
CA GLN A 235 8.87 12.38 5.88
C GLN A 235 7.95 13.54 5.48
N ASP A 236 8.43 14.77 5.64
CA ASP A 236 7.61 15.97 5.42
C ASP A 236 8.45 17.24 5.07
N ASP A 237 7.86 18.42 5.15
CA ASP A 237 8.35 19.66 4.54
C ASP A 237 9.47 20.38 5.30
N GLY A 238 9.93 19.91 6.44
CA GLY A 238 11.00 20.60 7.15
C GLY A 238 11.29 20.12 8.56
N ILE A 239 12.12 20.88 9.26
CA ILE A 239 12.45 20.64 10.67
C ILE A 239 11.19 20.83 11.53
N ILE A 240 10.93 19.83 12.38
CA ILE A 240 9.79 19.80 13.31
C ILE A 240 10.17 20.52 14.60
N GLY A 241 9.27 21.37 15.08
CA GLY A 241 9.44 22.07 16.35
C GLY A 241 10.31 23.33 16.29
N PRO A 242 10.57 23.96 17.44
CA PRO A 242 10.28 23.46 18.78
C PRO A 242 8.80 23.54 19.17
N HIS A 243 8.29 22.47 19.80
CA HIS A 243 6.97 22.45 20.42
C HIS A 243 7.04 21.60 21.72
N ILE A 244 6.43 22.08 22.80
CA ILE A 244 6.50 21.41 24.11
C ILE A 244 5.86 20.00 24.06
N ASP A 245 4.91 19.77 23.16
CA ASP A 245 4.25 18.49 23.00
C ASP A 245 5.14 17.39 22.42
N TYR A 246 6.29 17.75 21.87
CA TYR A 246 7.27 16.80 21.35
C TYR A 246 8.44 16.52 22.30
N GLN A 247 8.55 17.26 23.40
CA GLN A 247 9.75 17.28 24.23
C GLN A 247 10.27 15.89 24.57
N GLY A 248 11.50 15.61 24.14
CA GLY A 248 12.21 14.35 24.39
C GLY A 248 11.80 13.18 23.49
N ARG A 249 10.85 13.36 22.54
CA ARG A 249 10.36 12.28 21.69
C ARG A 249 10.65 12.44 20.18
N ILE A 250 11.22 13.56 19.75
CA ILE A 250 11.90 13.64 18.45
C ILE A 250 13.33 13.20 18.68
N LEU A 251 13.67 11.99 18.20
CA LEU A 251 14.94 11.35 18.45
C LEU A 251 16.06 11.96 17.63
N ASP A 252 15.81 12.23 16.35
CA ASP A 252 16.71 12.94 15.44
C ASP A 252 15.95 13.49 14.22
N GLN A 253 16.57 14.44 13.50
CA GLN A 253 16.04 15.08 12.30
C GLN A 253 17.13 15.14 11.22
N PHE A 254 16.98 14.36 10.17
CA PHE A 254 17.96 14.20 9.08
C PHE A 254 17.72 15.23 7.95
N LEU A 255 17.62 16.50 8.32
CA LEU A 255 17.44 17.62 7.38
C LEU A 255 17.98 18.91 8.01
N SER A 256 18.32 19.88 7.15
CA SER A 256 18.95 21.14 7.59
C SER A 256 18.07 22.37 7.40
N ASN A 257 16.91 22.26 6.75
CA ASN A 257 16.07 23.39 6.37
C ASN A 257 14.73 23.36 7.12
N ASN A 258 14.28 24.53 7.55
CA ASN A 258 12.92 24.75 8.04
C ASN A 258 12.13 25.44 6.93
N SER A 259 11.28 24.70 6.21
CA SER A 259 10.60 25.18 5.02
C SER A 259 9.10 25.40 5.19
N GLY A 260 8.51 24.96 6.30
CA GLY A 260 7.07 25.10 6.52
C GLY A 260 6.64 24.73 7.92
N ASN A 261 5.34 24.49 8.08
CA ASN A 261 4.74 23.99 9.31
C ASN A 261 3.79 22.82 9.03
N HIS A 262 3.95 22.18 7.88
CA HIS A 262 3.14 21.01 7.52
C HIS A 262 3.59 19.79 8.28
N GLY A 263 4.89 19.54 8.30
CA GLY A 263 5.49 18.47 9.08
C GLY A 263 5.23 18.59 10.58
N ASP A 264 5.29 19.83 11.15
CA ASP A 264 4.88 20.06 12.54
C ASP A 264 3.46 19.57 12.81
N HIS A 265 2.55 19.89 11.91
CA HIS A 265 1.15 19.51 12.03
C HIS A 265 0.96 18.00 11.91
N CYS A 266 1.63 17.35 10.96
CA CYS A 266 1.62 15.89 10.80
C CYS A 266 2.24 15.19 12.01
N ALA A 267 3.37 15.68 12.55
CA ALA A 267 3.99 15.16 13.76
C ALA A 267 3.03 15.25 14.96
N GLY A 268 2.35 16.39 15.11
CA GLY A 268 1.37 16.56 16.17
C GLY A 268 0.22 15.56 16.12
N ILE A 269 -0.27 15.27 14.91
CA ILE A 269 -1.32 14.25 14.71
C ILE A 269 -0.86 12.87 15.17
N ILE A 270 0.41 12.52 14.92
CA ILE A 270 0.96 11.26 15.38
C ILE A 270 1.11 11.30 16.91
N MET A 271 1.83 12.30 17.46
CA MET A 271 2.46 12.15 18.76
C MET A 271 2.34 13.33 19.74
N ALA A 272 1.62 14.42 19.42
CA ALA A 272 1.50 15.55 20.34
C ALA A 272 0.95 15.12 21.69
N ALA A 273 1.57 15.59 22.78
CA ALA A 273 1.16 15.24 24.14
C ALA A 273 -0.10 16.01 24.61
N GLY A 274 -0.43 17.13 23.95
CA GLY A 274 -1.55 17.99 24.35
C GLY A 274 -1.27 18.77 25.63
N ASN A 275 0.01 19.16 25.86
CA ASN A 275 0.43 19.83 27.10
C ASN A 275 -0.06 21.26 27.21
N VAL A 276 -0.18 21.98 26.11
CA VAL A 276 -0.66 23.37 26.05
C VAL A 276 -2.17 23.37 25.84
N ASP A 277 -2.63 22.54 24.90
CA ASP A 277 -4.04 22.40 24.58
C ASP A 277 -4.39 20.90 24.38
N PRO A 278 -5.22 20.33 25.27
CA PRO A 278 -5.63 18.92 25.17
C PRO A 278 -6.31 18.54 23.85
N LEU A 279 -6.96 19.51 23.17
CA LEU A 279 -7.59 19.29 21.86
C LEU A 279 -6.56 18.97 20.77
N GLY A 280 -5.32 19.47 20.94
CA GLY A 280 -4.20 19.18 20.04
C GLY A 280 -3.49 17.85 20.26
N LYS A 281 -3.96 17.00 21.19
CA LYS A 281 -3.32 15.69 21.52
C LYS A 281 -3.35 14.74 20.33
N GLY A 282 -2.21 14.11 20.04
CA GLY A 282 -2.01 13.16 18.94
C GLY A 282 -2.62 11.78 19.20
N ASN A 283 -2.63 10.92 18.17
CA ASN A 283 -3.20 9.58 18.29
C ASN A 283 -2.30 8.65 19.15
N ALA A 284 -0.99 8.67 18.92
CA ALA A 284 0.02 7.86 19.62
C ALA A 284 0.98 8.77 20.41
N PHE A 285 0.46 9.45 21.43
CA PHE A 285 1.18 10.47 22.17
C PHE A 285 2.33 9.94 23.04
N GLY A 286 2.54 8.64 23.12
CA GLY A 286 3.70 7.98 23.71
C GLY A 286 4.77 7.53 22.69
N ALA A 287 4.53 7.66 21.39
CA ALA A 287 5.45 7.24 20.34
C ALA A 287 6.64 8.20 20.20
N ASP A 288 7.74 7.69 19.66
CA ASP A 288 8.93 8.45 19.29
C ASP A 288 8.99 8.69 17.78
N LEU A 289 9.73 9.74 17.35
CA LEU A 289 9.79 10.17 15.97
C LEU A 289 11.22 10.35 15.46
N TYR A 290 11.51 9.81 14.27
CA TYR A 290 12.58 10.28 13.39
C TYR A 290 12.00 11.11 12.25
N VAL A 291 12.72 12.15 11.79
CA VAL A 291 12.22 13.10 10.78
C VAL A 291 13.16 13.16 9.60
N TYR A 292 12.60 13.00 8.40
CA TYR A 292 13.26 13.23 7.12
C TYR A 292 12.53 14.31 6.32
N GLY A 293 13.28 15.08 5.52
CA GLY A 293 12.69 16.02 4.58
C GLY A 293 12.12 15.32 3.35
N ALA A 294 10.94 15.72 2.91
CA ALA A 294 10.45 15.36 1.59
C ALA A 294 11.39 15.91 0.52
N SER A 295 11.80 15.07 -0.43
CA SER A 295 12.73 15.43 -1.49
C SER A 295 12.33 14.78 -2.81
N PRO A 296 12.46 15.47 -3.94
CA PRO A 296 12.23 14.85 -5.25
C PRO A 296 13.17 13.68 -5.54
N ASN A 297 14.31 13.62 -4.89
CA ASN A 297 15.29 12.53 -5.01
C ASN A 297 15.09 11.40 -3.98
N TYR A 298 14.03 11.46 -3.19
CA TYR A 298 13.58 10.42 -2.25
C TYR A 298 14.65 9.85 -1.32
N PRO A 299 15.55 10.64 -0.71
CA PRO A 299 16.60 10.07 0.15
C PRO A 299 16.03 9.35 1.37
N GLY A 300 14.85 9.76 1.88
CA GLY A 300 14.18 9.12 3.00
C GLY A 300 13.84 7.66 2.73
N PHE A 301 13.25 7.33 1.59
CA PHE A 301 12.87 5.94 1.27
C PHE A 301 14.08 5.01 1.13
N SER A 302 15.22 5.49 0.68
CA SER A 302 16.45 4.69 0.60
C SER A 302 17.10 4.48 1.97
N ALA A 303 16.84 5.34 2.96
CA ALA A 303 17.34 5.20 4.32
C ALA A 303 16.54 4.17 5.15
N ILE A 304 15.26 3.96 4.85
CA ILE A 304 14.35 3.11 5.62
C ILE A 304 14.90 1.70 5.92
N PRO A 305 15.55 0.98 5.00
CA PRO A 305 16.15 -0.32 5.31
C PRO A 305 17.16 -0.27 6.46
N GLN A 306 18.00 0.79 6.49
CA GLN A 306 18.99 1.01 7.54
C GLN A 306 18.31 1.45 8.84
N ASP A 307 17.31 2.31 8.76
CA ASP A 307 16.58 2.84 9.91
C ASP A 307 15.75 1.78 10.60
N TYR A 308 15.15 0.86 9.84
CA TYR A 308 14.51 -0.33 10.41
C TYR A 308 15.46 -1.17 11.24
N GLY A 309 16.67 -1.43 10.75
CA GLY A 309 17.67 -2.25 11.42
C GLY A 309 18.38 -1.55 12.58
N ASN A 310 18.79 -0.29 12.38
CA ASN A 310 19.68 0.42 13.31
C ASN A 310 18.94 1.33 14.28
N LEU A 311 17.81 1.94 13.83
CA LEU A 311 17.07 2.91 14.63
C LEU A 311 15.76 2.35 15.19
N GLY A 312 15.35 1.16 14.77
CA GLY A 312 14.13 0.50 15.25
C GLY A 312 12.84 1.09 14.67
N VAL A 313 12.92 1.81 13.56
CA VAL A 313 11.72 2.31 12.83
C VAL A 313 10.82 1.14 12.44
N ARG A 314 9.51 1.28 12.69
CA ARG A 314 8.50 0.26 12.33
C ARG A 314 7.40 0.80 11.45
N ILE A 315 7.14 2.09 11.49
CA ILE A 315 6.09 2.76 10.74
C ILE A 315 6.69 3.96 10.04
N THR A 316 6.33 4.19 8.78
CA THR A 316 6.61 5.47 8.11
C THR A 316 5.31 6.21 7.86
N SER A 317 5.32 7.53 8.01
CA SER A 317 4.21 8.43 7.70
C SER A 317 4.65 9.43 6.67
N THR A 318 4.01 9.42 5.49
CA THR A 318 4.40 10.29 4.38
C THR A 318 3.17 10.96 3.79
N SER A 319 3.11 12.28 3.94
CA SER A 319 1.93 13.07 3.64
C SER A 319 2.11 14.01 2.46
N TYR A 320 2.68 13.53 1.36
CA TYR A 320 2.81 14.29 0.12
C TYR A 320 2.48 13.47 -1.12
N SER A 321 2.22 14.17 -2.25
CA SER A 321 1.94 13.59 -3.56
C SER A 321 3.05 13.87 -4.56
N ASN A 322 3.22 12.96 -5.51
CA ASN A 322 4.17 13.08 -6.63
C ASN A 322 3.43 13.30 -7.96
N GLY A 323 2.26 13.92 -7.90
CA GLY A 323 1.42 14.13 -9.07
C GLY A 323 0.68 12.88 -9.58
N CYS A 324 0.02 13.02 -10.72
CA CYS A 324 -0.67 11.93 -11.40
C CYS A 324 0.31 10.97 -12.03
N ASN A 325 0.75 9.97 -11.28
CA ASN A 325 1.59 8.92 -11.84
C ASN A 325 0.75 7.72 -12.25
N ALA A 326 0.93 7.27 -13.49
CA ALA A 326 0.12 6.20 -14.08
C ALA A 326 0.70 4.81 -13.76
N GLY A 327 0.10 4.10 -12.82
CA GLY A 327 0.30 2.67 -12.60
C GLY A 327 1.44 2.30 -11.65
N TYR A 328 1.85 1.04 -11.70
CA TYR A 328 2.86 0.47 -10.83
C TYR A 328 4.27 0.93 -11.26
N THR A 329 4.89 1.76 -10.43
CA THR A 329 6.15 2.45 -10.73
C THR A 329 7.32 1.86 -9.93
N THR A 330 8.53 2.38 -10.17
CA THR A 330 9.73 2.07 -9.39
C THR A 330 9.48 2.25 -7.89
N LEU A 331 8.86 3.37 -7.49
CA LEU A 331 8.58 3.59 -6.06
C LEU A 331 7.57 2.60 -5.50
N ALA A 332 6.52 2.25 -6.24
CA ALA A 332 5.57 1.22 -5.81
C ALA A 332 6.26 -0.13 -5.61
N GLN A 333 7.16 -0.49 -6.53
CA GLN A 333 7.97 -1.70 -6.43
C GLN A 333 8.88 -1.66 -5.19
N THR A 334 9.59 -0.56 -4.98
CA THR A 334 10.49 -0.38 -3.83
C THR A 334 9.72 -0.51 -2.50
N MET A 335 8.54 0.12 -2.39
CA MET A 335 7.72 0.03 -1.18
C MET A 335 7.24 -1.41 -0.91
N ASP A 336 6.75 -2.10 -1.93
CA ASP A 336 6.32 -3.50 -1.78
C ASP A 336 7.49 -4.41 -1.39
N GLN A 337 8.67 -4.20 -1.97
CA GLN A 337 9.89 -4.92 -1.65
C GLN A 337 10.34 -4.66 -0.20
N GLN A 338 10.28 -3.40 0.27
CA GLN A 338 10.64 -3.05 1.64
C GLN A 338 9.73 -3.75 2.65
N VAL A 339 8.40 -3.69 2.48
CA VAL A 339 7.45 -4.36 3.39
C VAL A 339 7.65 -5.88 3.38
N ARG A 340 7.97 -6.47 2.24
CA ARG A 340 8.26 -7.91 2.16
C ARG A 340 9.60 -8.29 2.81
N THR A 341 10.62 -7.47 2.66
CA THR A 341 11.98 -7.72 3.17
C THR A 341 12.06 -7.44 4.67
N TYR A 342 11.35 -6.44 5.15
CA TYR A 342 11.30 -6.00 6.54
C TYR A 342 9.90 -6.26 7.13
N PRO A 343 9.64 -7.47 7.63
CA PRO A 343 8.27 -7.96 7.83
C PRO A 343 7.46 -7.22 8.90
N SER A 344 8.10 -6.41 9.75
CA SER A 344 7.43 -5.53 10.73
C SER A 344 7.41 -4.06 10.30
N LEU A 345 7.80 -3.74 9.06
CA LEU A 345 7.78 -2.38 8.52
C LEU A 345 6.44 -2.08 7.86
N MET A 346 5.80 -0.97 8.24
CA MET A 346 4.55 -0.49 7.64
C MET A 346 4.71 0.91 7.06
N HIS A 347 4.37 1.07 5.79
CA HIS A 347 4.27 2.37 5.13
C HIS A 347 2.83 2.88 5.13
N VAL A 348 2.63 4.10 5.62
CA VAL A 348 1.34 4.81 5.61
C VAL A 348 1.48 6.07 4.77
N PHE A 349 0.62 6.23 3.79
CA PHE A 349 0.65 7.33 2.81
C PHE A 349 -0.70 8.04 2.73
N SER A 350 -0.69 9.35 2.48
CA SER A 350 -1.89 10.06 2.08
C SER A 350 -2.36 9.58 0.69
N ALA A 351 -3.67 9.43 0.44
CA ALA A 351 -4.17 9.00 -0.86
C ALA A 351 -3.98 10.05 -1.97
N GLY A 352 -3.90 11.32 -1.60
CA GLY A 352 -3.78 12.46 -2.50
C GLY A 352 -5.00 13.38 -2.49
N ASN A 353 -4.82 14.62 -2.97
CA ASN A 353 -5.88 15.64 -2.99
C ASN A 353 -6.35 15.98 -4.42
N GLU A 354 -6.23 15.01 -5.34
CA GLU A 354 -6.62 15.13 -6.74
C GLU A 354 -8.09 14.71 -7.00
N GLY A 355 -8.97 14.79 -6.00
CA GLY A 355 -10.33 14.28 -6.06
C GLY A 355 -11.18 14.76 -7.25
N THR A 356 -10.80 15.90 -7.88
CA THR A 356 -11.42 16.42 -9.12
C THR A 356 -10.51 16.23 -10.34
N GLY A 357 -9.29 15.73 -10.18
CA GLY A 357 -8.29 15.54 -11.22
C GLY A 357 -8.61 14.37 -12.15
N ASN A 358 -8.01 14.39 -13.33
CA ASN A 358 -8.05 13.28 -14.29
C ASN A 358 -6.63 12.78 -14.54
N CYS A 359 -6.30 11.63 -13.97
CA CYS A 359 -4.97 11.00 -14.08
C CYS A 359 -4.92 9.90 -15.16
N GLY A 360 -5.81 9.94 -16.13
CA GLY A 360 -5.72 9.06 -17.30
C GLY A 360 -6.24 7.63 -17.12
N TYR A 361 -6.98 7.32 -16.05
CA TYR A 361 -7.57 5.99 -15.86
C TYR A 361 -8.58 5.60 -16.96
N GLY A 362 -9.19 6.60 -17.61
CA GLY A 362 -10.19 6.39 -18.66
C GLY A 362 -11.63 6.63 -18.20
N ALA A 363 -11.88 6.86 -16.91
CA ALA A 363 -13.19 7.18 -16.35
C ALA A 363 -13.49 8.69 -16.25
N GLY A 364 -12.61 9.53 -16.80
CA GLY A 364 -12.72 10.98 -16.69
C GLY A 364 -12.22 11.52 -15.34
N ALA A 365 -12.60 12.75 -15.03
CA ALA A 365 -12.20 13.41 -13.79
C ALA A 365 -12.81 12.76 -12.55
N GLY A 366 -12.08 12.78 -11.44
CA GLY A 366 -12.55 12.30 -10.14
C GLY A 366 -12.38 10.80 -9.86
N TRP A 367 -11.76 10.04 -10.77
CA TRP A 367 -11.51 8.61 -10.60
C TRP A 367 -10.10 8.23 -11.05
N GLY A 368 -9.54 7.17 -10.43
CA GLY A 368 -8.22 6.66 -10.77
C GLY A 368 -7.09 7.66 -10.51
N ASN A 369 -7.25 8.53 -9.51
CA ASN A 369 -6.31 9.61 -9.21
C ASN A 369 -5.53 9.42 -7.87
N VAL A 370 -5.61 8.23 -7.27
CA VAL A 370 -4.64 7.74 -6.26
C VAL A 370 -3.48 7.08 -7.03
N THR A 371 -2.58 7.86 -7.58
CA THR A 371 -1.57 7.34 -8.53
C THR A 371 -0.16 7.82 -8.26
N GLY A 372 0.09 8.45 -7.16
CA GLY A 372 1.36 9.06 -6.82
C GLY A 372 2.49 8.09 -6.46
N GLY A 373 2.93 7.22 -7.34
CA GLY A 373 4.12 6.39 -7.15
C GLY A 373 4.05 5.46 -5.93
N HIS A 374 4.68 5.83 -4.83
CA HIS A 374 4.75 5.04 -3.59
C HIS A 374 3.39 4.57 -3.04
N LYS A 375 2.33 5.37 -3.21
CA LYS A 375 0.96 5.08 -2.71
C LYS A 375 0.30 3.88 -3.41
N ILE A 376 0.80 3.50 -4.59
CA ILE A 376 0.23 2.43 -5.43
C ILE A 376 0.78 1.06 -5.07
N GLY A 377 1.76 0.97 -4.21
CA GLY A 377 2.22 -0.30 -3.65
C GLY A 377 1.03 -1.12 -3.11
N LYS A 378 1.11 -2.46 -3.26
CA LYS A 378 0.07 -3.40 -2.79
C LYS A 378 0.09 -3.55 -1.27
N ASN A 379 1.31 -3.56 -0.71
CA ASN A 379 1.54 -3.87 0.69
C ASN A 379 1.47 -2.64 1.61
N VAL A 380 1.37 -1.43 1.06
CA VAL A 380 1.29 -0.16 1.79
C VAL A 380 -0.14 0.25 2.10
N ILE A 381 -0.33 1.19 3.00
CA ILE A 381 -1.64 1.79 3.33
C ILE A 381 -1.74 3.17 2.71
N ALA A 382 -2.69 3.41 1.83
CA ALA A 382 -3.08 4.72 1.31
C ALA A 382 -4.40 5.16 1.94
N VAL A 383 -4.43 6.38 2.50
CA VAL A 383 -5.53 6.84 3.38
C VAL A 383 -6.32 7.97 2.73
N ALA A 384 -7.63 7.81 2.60
CA ALA A 384 -8.59 8.83 2.15
C ALA A 384 -8.95 9.80 3.29
N ASN A 385 -9.44 10.99 2.91
CA ASN A 385 -9.81 12.06 3.83
C ASN A 385 -11.33 12.13 4.07
N LEU A 386 -11.74 12.03 5.32
CA LEU A 386 -13.10 12.21 5.80
C LEU A 386 -13.28 13.53 6.56
N ASP A 387 -14.51 14.05 6.55
CA ASP A 387 -14.95 15.07 7.50
C ASP A 387 -15.43 14.45 8.84
N TYR A 388 -15.98 15.26 9.73
CA TYR A 388 -16.48 14.81 11.05
C TYR A 388 -17.76 13.94 10.97
N ALA A 389 -18.47 13.98 9.85
CA ALA A 389 -19.71 13.25 9.60
C ALA A 389 -19.49 12.05 8.64
N ASP A 390 -18.25 11.60 8.50
CA ASP A 390 -17.84 10.49 7.63
C ASP A 390 -18.07 10.72 6.12
N ASN A 391 -18.28 11.95 5.69
CA ASN A 391 -18.32 12.25 4.27
C ASN A 391 -16.92 12.33 3.70
N LEU A 392 -16.73 11.76 2.51
CA LEU A 392 -15.48 11.91 1.77
C LEU A 392 -15.27 13.37 1.38
N ALA A 393 -14.12 13.94 1.72
CA ALA A 393 -13.75 15.27 1.27
C ALA A 393 -13.69 15.32 -0.27
N SER A 394 -14.20 16.38 -0.87
CA SER A 394 -14.26 16.51 -2.34
C SER A 394 -12.88 16.49 -3.00
N SER A 395 -11.86 16.94 -2.28
CA SER A 395 -10.46 16.90 -2.71
C SER A 395 -9.82 15.52 -2.58
N SER A 396 -10.36 14.61 -1.74
CA SER A 396 -9.73 13.30 -1.54
C SER A 396 -9.63 12.51 -2.85
N SER A 397 -8.44 12.04 -3.16
CA SER A 397 -8.21 11.17 -4.33
C SER A 397 -8.97 9.86 -4.21
N ARG A 398 -9.43 9.34 -5.35
CA ARG A 398 -10.24 8.11 -5.47
C ARG A 398 -9.57 7.11 -6.38
N GLY A 399 -9.79 5.83 -6.07
CA GLY A 399 -9.36 4.73 -6.92
C GLY A 399 -10.14 4.61 -8.23
N PRO A 400 -9.93 3.52 -8.90
CA PRO A 400 -8.98 2.45 -8.58
C PRO A 400 -7.51 2.83 -8.85
N ALA A 401 -6.57 2.00 -8.42
CA ALA A 401 -5.24 2.00 -8.99
C ALA A 401 -5.33 1.68 -10.50
N HIS A 402 -4.30 2.06 -11.30
CA HIS A 402 -4.37 1.88 -12.76
C HIS A 402 -4.56 0.44 -13.23
N ASP A 403 -4.21 -0.54 -12.42
CA ASP A 403 -4.43 -1.96 -12.65
C ASP A 403 -5.78 -2.49 -12.11
N GLY A 404 -6.64 -1.62 -11.61
CA GLY A 404 -7.98 -1.94 -11.13
C GLY A 404 -8.06 -2.34 -9.64
N ARG A 405 -6.93 -2.34 -8.90
CA ARG A 405 -6.92 -2.65 -7.46
C ARG A 405 -7.65 -1.59 -6.63
N ILE A 406 -8.15 -2.05 -5.49
CA ILE A 406 -8.77 -1.17 -4.50
C ILE A 406 -7.70 -0.21 -3.94
N LYS A 407 -7.94 1.07 -4.13
CA LYS A 407 -7.27 2.20 -3.50
C LYS A 407 -8.32 3.31 -3.34
N PRO A 408 -8.24 4.16 -2.31
CA PRO A 408 -7.38 4.04 -1.13
C PRO A 408 -7.60 2.70 -0.41
N ASP A 409 -6.71 2.34 0.55
CA ASP A 409 -6.89 1.13 1.34
C ASP A 409 -7.95 1.33 2.43
N CYS A 410 -7.97 2.51 3.07
CA CYS A 410 -8.92 2.90 4.10
C CYS A 410 -9.14 4.40 4.11
N ALA A 411 -10.03 4.85 4.99
CA ALA A 411 -10.35 6.24 5.21
C ALA A 411 -10.15 6.65 6.66
N ALA A 412 -9.81 7.90 6.89
CA ALA A 412 -9.66 8.47 8.21
C ALA A 412 -10.00 9.96 8.19
N LYS A 413 -10.34 10.53 9.34
CA LYS A 413 -10.61 11.95 9.42
C LYS A 413 -9.37 12.77 9.05
N GLY A 414 -9.52 13.63 8.08
CA GLY A 414 -8.49 14.56 7.64
C GLY A 414 -9.01 15.96 7.37
N SER A 415 -10.28 16.29 7.62
CA SER A 415 -10.85 17.63 7.42
C SER A 415 -11.00 18.39 8.73
N SER A 416 -10.60 19.67 8.76
CA SER A 416 -10.73 20.58 9.91
C SER A 416 -10.13 20.04 11.19
N VAL A 417 -8.87 19.68 11.17
CA VAL A 417 -8.20 19.12 12.34
C VAL A 417 -7.27 20.09 12.98
N TYR A 418 -7.28 20.06 14.28
CA TYR A 418 -6.49 20.88 15.14
C TYR A 418 -5.23 20.14 15.57
N SER A 419 -4.06 20.66 15.26
CA SER A 419 -2.78 20.09 15.61
C SER A 419 -1.69 21.15 15.75
N THR A 420 -0.56 20.74 16.26
CA THR A 420 0.60 21.57 16.56
C THR A 420 1.19 22.26 15.33
N ILE A 421 1.61 23.48 15.50
CA ILE A 421 2.51 24.21 14.61
C ILE A 421 3.57 24.96 15.42
N ASN A 422 4.72 25.21 14.80
CA ASN A 422 5.82 25.93 15.42
C ASN A 422 5.52 27.46 15.51
N PRO A 423 5.89 28.18 16.61
CA PRO A 423 6.38 27.68 17.90
C PRO A 423 5.25 27.55 18.95
N ASN A 424 5.09 26.39 19.56
CA ASN A 424 4.16 26.14 20.69
C ASN A 424 2.71 26.64 20.46
N THR A 425 2.23 26.52 19.23
CA THR A 425 0.88 26.91 18.81
C THR A 425 0.21 25.79 18.06
N TYR A 426 -1.06 25.97 17.72
CA TYR A 426 -1.85 25.00 16.99
C TYR A 426 -2.58 25.67 15.85
N ALA A 427 -2.96 24.90 14.85
CA ALA A 427 -3.75 25.37 13.71
C ALA A 427 -4.70 24.28 13.21
N LEU A 428 -5.74 24.74 12.52
CA LEU A 428 -6.61 23.86 11.74
C LEU A 428 -6.07 23.74 10.31
N LYS A 429 -6.01 22.53 9.82
CA LYS A 429 -5.59 22.27 8.43
C LYS A 429 -6.42 21.16 7.73
N SER A 430 -6.58 20.93 6.27
CA SER A 430 -7.41 19.95 5.45
C SER A 430 -6.67 19.16 4.39
N GLY A 431 -6.78 17.84 4.39
CA GLY A 431 -6.26 16.97 3.32
C GLY A 431 -6.07 15.51 3.74
N THR A 432 -5.77 14.68 2.79
CA THR A 432 -5.41 13.28 3.05
C THR A 432 -4.13 13.17 3.88
N SER A 433 -3.32 14.23 3.93
CA SER A 433 -2.10 14.29 4.74
C SER A 433 -2.31 14.28 6.23
N MET A 434 -3.51 14.59 6.72
CA MET A 434 -3.83 14.47 8.14
C MET A 434 -4.56 13.19 8.47
N ALA A 435 -5.26 12.63 7.51
CA ALA A 435 -5.75 11.26 7.55
C ALA A 435 -4.57 10.26 7.68
N CYS A 436 -3.52 10.46 6.90
CA CYS A 436 -2.30 9.63 6.89
C CYS A 436 -1.63 9.54 8.28
N PRO A 437 -1.17 10.62 8.92
CA PRO A 437 -0.55 10.54 10.24
C PRO A 437 -1.53 10.08 11.33
N GLY A 438 -2.84 10.29 11.16
CA GLY A 438 -3.86 9.71 12.02
C GLY A 438 -3.84 8.18 12.01
N VAL A 439 -3.73 7.59 10.82
CA VAL A 439 -3.58 6.14 10.67
C VAL A 439 -2.18 5.67 11.11
N ALA A 440 -1.12 6.42 10.85
CA ALA A 440 0.23 6.07 11.33
C ALA A 440 0.27 6.01 12.86
N GLY A 441 -0.35 6.97 13.57
CA GLY A 441 -0.51 6.93 15.01
C GLY A 441 -1.38 5.74 15.48
N THR A 442 -2.49 5.47 14.78
CA THR A 442 -3.29 4.26 15.05
C THR A 442 -2.45 2.99 14.95
N MET A 443 -1.65 2.87 13.90
CA MET A 443 -0.75 1.72 13.74
C MET A 443 0.28 1.62 14.87
N ALA A 444 0.82 2.75 15.37
CA ALA A 444 1.73 2.73 16.50
C ALA A 444 1.07 2.20 17.78
N GLN A 445 -0.17 2.57 18.04
CA GLN A 445 -0.93 2.01 19.16
C GLN A 445 -1.19 0.50 18.99
N LEU A 446 -1.52 0.04 17.78
CA LEU A 446 -1.74 -1.38 17.49
C LEU A 446 -0.44 -2.19 17.58
N PHE A 447 0.72 -1.61 17.23
CA PHE A 447 2.03 -2.22 17.47
C PHE A 447 2.29 -2.43 18.95
N GLN A 448 2.04 -1.40 19.79
CA GLN A 448 2.14 -1.55 21.24
C GLN A 448 1.16 -2.61 21.74
N ALA A 449 -0.12 -2.56 21.34
CA ALA A 449 -1.11 -3.56 21.74
C ALA A 449 -0.66 -4.98 21.41
N TYR A 450 -0.06 -5.19 20.24
CA TYR A 450 0.47 -6.51 19.88
C TYR A 450 1.65 -6.91 20.77
N ARG A 451 2.63 -6.02 20.98
CA ARG A 451 3.79 -6.30 21.85
C ARG A 451 3.36 -6.66 23.27
N ASP A 452 2.41 -5.92 23.83
CA ASP A 452 1.93 -6.13 25.20
C ASP A 452 1.20 -7.48 25.36
N ASN A 453 0.50 -7.95 24.33
CA ASN A 453 -0.20 -9.23 24.34
C ASN A 453 0.65 -10.42 23.88
N TYR A 454 1.78 -10.19 23.18
CA TYR A 454 2.60 -11.25 22.58
C TYR A 454 4.08 -11.19 23.01
N ALA A 455 4.32 -11.04 24.31
CA ALA A 455 5.64 -11.12 24.96
C ALA A 455 6.70 -10.18 24.37
N GLY A 456 6.31 -9.00 23.92
CA GLY A 456 7.20 -7.97 23.38
C GLY A 456 7.64 -8.21 21.93
N ASN A 457 7.09 -9.21 21.25
CA ASN A 457 7.41 -9.47 19.85
C ASN A 457 6.78 -8.42 18.91
N ASP A 458 7.52 -8.04 17.88
CA ASP A 458 6.98 -7.20 16.82
C ASP A 458 5.93 -7.95 15.99
N PRO A 459 4.79 -7.33 15.67
CA PRO A 459 3.84 -7.92 14.74
C PRO A 459 4.40 -7.93 13.32
N MET A 460 3.91 -8.85 12.51
CA MET A 460 4.08 -8.75 11.07
C MET A 460 3.22 -7.59 10.53
N ALA A 461 3.79 -6.70 9.74
CA ALA A 461 3.09 -5.55 9.17
C ALA A 461 1.87 -5.96 8.35
N GLY A 462 1.97 -7.06 7.58
CA GLY A 462 0.84 -7.61 6.83
C GLY A 462 -0.31 -8.06 7.72
N LEU A 463 -0.03 -8.63 8.90
CA LEU A 463 -1.05 -8.98 9.87
C LEU A 463 -1.76 -7.73 10.41
N LEU A 464 -1.00 -6.70 10.82
CA LEU A 464 -1.61 -5.47 11.33
C LEU A 464 -2.41 -4.71 10.26
N LYS A 465 -1.91 -4.66 9.02
CA LYS A 465 -2.67 -4.09 7.89
C LYS A 465 -3.99 -4.84 7.72
N ALA A 466 -3.97 -6.16 7.72
CA ALA A 466 -5.16 -6.98 7.59
C ALA A 466 -6.16 -6.74 8.74
N ILE A 467 -5.67 -6.66 9.98
CA ILE A 467 -6.50 -6.32 11.16
C ILE A 467 -7.14 -4.95 10.97
N LEU A 468 -6.36 -3.92 10.63
CA LEU A 468 -6.86 -2.55 10.41
C LEU A 468 -7.97 -2.51 9.35
N LEU A 469 -7.76 -3.19 8.21
CA LEU A 469 -8.71 -3.17 7.10
C LEU A 469 -9.96 -4.01 7.38
N ASN A 470 -9.81 -5.19 8.02
CA ASN A 470 -10.95 -6.04 8.34
C ASN A 470 -11.89 -5.40 9.39
N THR A 471 -11.32 -4.64 10.33
CA THR A 471 -12.09 -3.99 11.41
C THR A 471 -12.56 -2.57 11.04
N ALA A 472 -12.23 -2.09 9.86
CA ALA A 472 -12.72 -0.79 9.38
C ALA A 472 -14.27 -0.77 9.30
N GLU A 473 -14.84 0.39 9.59
CA GLU A 473 -16.27 0.62 9.47
C GLU A 473 -16.64 0.91 8.02
N ASP A 474 -17.50 0.09 7.45
CA ASP A 474 -17.96 0.20 6.08
C ASP A 474 -18.67 1.54 5.83
N LEU A 475 -18.25 2.29 4.83
CA LEU A 475 -18.78 3.59 4.46
C LEU A 475 -19.13 3.62 2.97
N GLY A 476 -20.15 4.40 2.65
CA GLY A 476 -20.57 4.56 1.25
C GLY A 476 -21.37 3.39 0.72
N ASN A 477 -20.85 2.65 -0.24
CA ASN A 477 -21.51 1.45 -0.75
C ASN A 477 -21.23 0.25 0.14
N GLN A 478 -22.14 -0.72 0.19
CA GLN A 478 -21.92 -1.95 0.95
C GLN A 478 -20.67 -2.71 0.43
N GLY A 479 -19.78 -3.08 1.35
CA GLY A 479 -18.49 -3.66 1.04
C GLY A 479 -17.46 -2.60 0.61
N PRO A 480 -16.27 -3.00 0.14
CA PRO A 480 -15.26 -2.03 -0.26
C PRO A 480 -15.71 -1.18 -1.44
N ASP A 481 -15.17 0.03 -1.55
CA ASP A 481 -15.35 0.89 -2.73
C ASP A 481 -14.09 1.71 -3.05
N PHE A 482 -14.08 2.42 -4.18
CA PHE A 482 -12.94 3.23 -4.63
C PHE A 482 -12.86 4.63 -4.01
N LYS A 483 -13.71 4.96 -3.06
CA LYS A 483 -13.74 6.24 -2.34
C LYS A 483 -13.18 6.10 -0.93
N PHE A 484 -13.63 5.06 -0.22
CA PHE A 484 -13.34 4.82 1.19
C PHE A 484 -12.41 3.60 1.41
N GLY A 485 -12.11 2.84 0.35
CA GLY A 485 -11.40 1.57 0.47
C GLY A 485 -12.23 0.54 1.25
N TRP A 486 -11.67 0.00 2.32
CA TRP A 486 -12.36 -0.93 3.23
C TRP A 486 -13.17 -0.21 4.31
N GLY A 487 -13.16 1.13 4.32
CA GLY A 487 -13.93 1.95 5.24
C GLY A 487 -13.07 2.80 6.19
N ARG A 488 -13.71 3.41 7.20
CA ARG A 488 -13.06 4.21 8.23
C ARG A 488 -12.36 3.31 9.25
N VAL A 489 -11.12 3.63 9.58
CA VAL A 489 -10.35 2.88 10.59
C VAL A 489 -11.01 2.93 11.97
N ASN A 490 -11.00 1.79 12.69
CA ASN A 490 -11.51 1.64 14.04
C ASN A 490 -10.46 0.95 14.92
N ALA A 491 -9.72 1.76 15.70
CA ALA A 491 -8.63 1.28 16.54
C ALA A 491 -9.13 0.40 17.68
N LEU A 492 -10.33 0.65 18.22
CA LEU A 492 -10.91 -0.14 19.32
C LEU A 492 -11.17 -1.59 18.86
N ARG A 493 -11.83 -1.76 17.72
CA ARG A 493 -12.13 -3.08 17.17
C ARG A 493 -10.86 -3.80 16.73
N ALA A 494 -9.89 -3.06 16.17
CA ALA A 494 -8.58 -3.61 15.81
C ALA A 494 -7.80 -4.11 17.05
N ALA A 495 -7.80 -3.36 18.15
CA ALA A 495 -7.19 -3.78 19.40
C ALA A 495 -7.88 -5.04 19.98
N GLN A 496 -9.21 -5.10 19.95
CA GLN A 496 -9.97 -6.29 20.40
C GLN A 496 -9.60 -7.54 19.59
N VAL A 497 -9.42 -7.45 18.28
CA VAL A 497 -8.96 -8.56 17.45
C VAL A 497 -7.57 -9.05 17.89
N ILE A 498 -6.66 -8.14 18.25
CA ILE A 498 -5.33 -8.47 18.77
C ILE A 498 -5.44 -9.16 20.14
N GLU A 499 -6.17 -8.55 21.08
CA GLU A 499 -6.33 -9.03 22.46
C GLU A 499 -6.98 -10.41 22.53
N GLU A 500 -7.94 -10.68 21.65
CA GLU A 500 -8.68 -11.93 21.60
C GLU A 500 -8.08 -12.96 20.63
N ALA A 501 -6.94 -12.65 20.03
CA ALA A 501 -6.24 -13.52 19.06
C ALA A 501 -7.16 -14.00 17.91
N ARG A 502 -8.02 -13.12 17.39
CA ARG A 502 -8.95 -13.46 16.29
C ARG A 502 -8.26 -13.40 14.94
N PHE A 503 -7.16 -14.11 14.82
CA PHE A 503 -6.40 -14.28 13.58
C PHE A 503 -5.68 -15.62 13.54
N ASP A 504 -5.35 -16.07 12.34
CA ASP A 504 -4.54 -17.27 12.05
C ASP A 504 -3.67 -16.99 10.83
N SER A 505 -2.81 -17.92 10.47
CA SER A 505 -1.94 -17.83 9.31
C SER A 505 -1.78 -19.17 8.59
N GLY A 506 -1.41 -19.08 7.34
CA GLY A 506 -1.09 -20.21 6.51
C GLY A 506 -0.02 -19.91 5.49
N SER A 507 0.42 -20.93 4.80
CA SER A 507 1.33 -20.82 3.67
C SER A 507 0.91 -21.80 2.59
N LEU A 508 0.84 -21.34 1.33
CA LEU A 508 0.38 -22.13 0.18
C LEU A 508 1.37 -22.06 -0.97
N ALA A 509 1.64 -23.23 -1.54
CA ALA A 509 2.28 -23.36 -2.83
C ALA A 509 1.24 -23.31 -3.97
N GLN A 510 1.68 -23.25 -5.20
CA GLN A 510 0.85 -23.32 -6.40
C GLN A 510 -0.12 -24.50 -6.35
N GLY A 511 -1.41 -24.24 -6.50
CA GLY A 511 -2.48 -25.24 -6.53
C GLY A 511 -2.79 -25.91 -5.19
N ALA A 512 -2.11 -25.50 -4.10
CA ALA A 512 -2.38 -26.06 -2.77
C ALA A 512 -3.62 -25.41 -2.15
N THR A 513 -4.30 -26.16 -1.27
CA THR A 513 -5.47 -25.70 -0.51
C THR A 513 -5.23 -25.89 0.98
N LYS A 514 -5.70 -24.97 1.79
CA LYS A 514 -5.71 -25.08 3.26
C LYS A 514 -7.05 -24.60 3.81
N THR A 515 -7.56 -25.29 4.83
CA THR A 515 -8.81 -24.94 5.51
C THR A 515 -8.53 -24.48 6.94
N HIS A 516 -9.35 -23.52 7.39
CA HIS A 516 -9.38 -23.01 8.77
C HIS A 516 -10.82 -22.98 9.26
N THR A 517 -11.02 -23.04 10.56
CA THR A 517 -12.36 -23.04 11.16
C THR A 517 -12.54 -21.87 12.10
N ILE A 518 -13.72 -21.25 12.06
CA ILE A 518 -14.10 -20.14 12.92
C ILE A 518 -15.38 -20.53 13.67
N ALA A 519 -15.33 -20.54 14.99
CA ALA A 519 -16.51 -20.78 15.83
C ALA A 519 -17.22 -19.45 16.06
N VAL A 520 -18.35 -19.21 15.39
CA VAL A 520 -19.15 -18.00 15.52
C VAL A 520 -20.11 -18.16 16.71
N PRO A 521 -20.02 -17.27 17.72
CA PRO A 521 -20.90 -17.31 18.91
C PRO A 521 -22.33 -16.83 18.58
N ALA A 522 -23.22 -16.92 19.56
CA ALA A 522 -24.54 -16.31 19.47
C ALA A 522 -24.47 -14.77 19.60
N ASN A 523 -25.50 -14.08 19.12
CA ASN A 523 -25.68 -12.64 19.22
C ASN A 523 -24.60 -11.82 18.47
N VAL A 524 -24.08 -12.35 17.40
CA VAL A 524 -23.22 -11.61 16.45
C VAL A 524 -24.13 -10.88 15.46
N ALA A 525 -24.00 -9.55 15.38
CA ALA A 525 -24.70 -8.74 14.40
C ALA A 525 -24.07 -8.85 13.02
N GLN A 526 -22.73 -8.88 12.95
CA GLN A 526 -22.00 -9.09 11.70
C GLN A 526 -20.72 -9.91 11.92
N LEU A 527 -20.48 -10.87 11.06
CA LEU A 527 -19.20 -11.57 10.90
C LEU A 527 -18.42 -10.96 9.74
N LYS A 528 -17.16 -10.59 9.97
CA LYS A 528 -16.20 -10.23 8.92
C LYS A 528 -15.04 -11.22 8.93
N VAL A 529 -14.67 -11.73 7.77
CA VAL A 529 -13.51 -12.61 7.58
C VAL A 529 -12.69 -12.12 6.41
N MET A 530 -11.42 -11.84 6.62
CA MET A 530 -10.49 -11.38 5.58
C MET A 530 -9.27 -12.31 5.50
N ILE A 531 -8.82 -12.62 4.28
CA ILE A 531 -7.44 -13.06 4.05
C ILE A 531 -6.63 -11.89 3.49
N TYR A 532 -5.37 -11.83 3.86
CA TYR A 532 -4.38 -10.88 3.36
C TYR A 532 -3.02 -11.56 3.19
N TRP A 533 -2.30 -11.21 2.17
CA TRP A 533 -0.91 -11.64 2.00
C TRP A 533 -0.01 -10.50 1.58
N THR A 534 1.20 -10.45 2.17
CA THR A 534 2.25 -9.56 1.70
C THR A 534 2.76 -10.13 0.39
N ASP A 535 2.25 -9.60 -0.71
CA ASP A 535 2.57 -10.07 -2.05
C ASP A 535 3.96 -9.62 -2.49
N TYR A 536 4.59 -10.38 -3.37
CA TYR A 536 5.86 -10.01 -3.97
C TYR A 536 5.73 -8.75 -4.81
N GLU A 537 6.80 -7.94 -4.84
CA GLU A 537 6.87 -6.79 -5.73
C GLU A 537 6.71 -7.23 -7.19
N ALA A 538 5.88 -6.51 -7.93
CA ALA A 538 5.70 -6.74 -9.36
C ALA A 538 6.80 -6.05 -10.17
N SER A 539 6.97 -6.46 -11.41
CA SER A 539 7.83 -5.73 -12.35
C SER A 539 7.24 -4.36 -12.66
N VAL A 540 8.12 -3.35 -12.74
CA VAL A 540 7.72 -2.01 -13.17
C VAL A 540 7.13 -2.05 -14.59
N ASN A 541 6.31 -1.07 -14.93
CA ASN A 541 5.62 -0.98 -16.23
C ASN A 541 4.61 -2.13 -16.51
N THR A 542 4.26 -2.95 -15.51
CA THR A 542 3.19 -3.94 -15.66
C THR A 542 1.82 -3.28 -15.60
N THR A 543 0.85 -3.83 -16.34
CA THR A 543 -0.56 -3.46 -16.25
C THR A 543 -1.32 -4.27 -15.19
N TRP A 544 -0.63 -5.15 -14.46
CA TRP A 544 -1.18 -6.04 -13.46
C TRP A 544 -0.14 -6.29 -12.37
N ALA A 545 -0.34 -5.68 -11.21
CA ALA A 545 0.67 -5.71 -10.15
C ALA A 545 0.58 -6.92 -9.22
N LEU A 546 -0.56 -7.63 -9.17
CA LEU A 546 -0.67 -8.84 -8.36
C LEU A 546 0.24 -9.94 -8.92
N VAL A 547 1.15 -10.45 -8.07
CA VAL A 547 2.08 -11.53 -8.42
C VAL A 547 1.52 -12.88 -8.01
N ASN A 548 1.26 -13.06 -6.71
CA ASN A 548 0.60 -14.26 -6.20
C ASN A 548 -0.89 -13.99 -5.99
N ASN A 549 -1.73 -14.89 -6.49
CA ASN A 549 -3.18 -14.88 -6.29
C ASN A 549 -3.61 -16.03 -5.40
N LEU A 550 -4.21 -15.69 -4.25
CA LEU A 550 -4.88 -16.63 -3.36
C LEU A 550 -6.38 -16.33 -3.39
N ASP A 551 -7.20 -17.35 -3.50
CA ASP A 551 -8.65 -17.22 -3.47
C ASP A 551 -9.22 -17.82 -2.18
N MET A 552 -10.19 -17.12 -1.54
CA MET A 552 -10.89 -17.65 -0.37
C MET A 552 -12.35 -17.96 -0.65
N THR A 553 -12.87 -18.93 0.08
CA THR A 553 -14.31 -19.13 0.26
C THR A 553 -14.64 -19.30 1.73
N LEU A 554 -15.83 -18.85 2.14
CA LEU A 554 -16.36 -19.05 3.49
C LEU A 554 -17.62 -19.93 3.41
N THR A 555 -17.61 -21.07 4.07
CA THR A 555 -18.76 -21.97 4.15
C THR A 555 -19.39 -21.90 5.52
N ASP A 556 -20.68 -21.60 5.59
CA ASP A 556 -21.45 -21.47 6.82
C ASP A 556 -21.91 -22.83 7.38
N PRO A 557 -22.47 -22.90 8.62
CA PRO A 557 -22.95 -24.15 9.22
C PRO A 557 -24.08 -24.84 8.44
N SER A 558 -24.76 -24.13 7.55
CA SER A 558 -25.80 -24.70 6.64
C SER A 558 -25.23 -25.23 5.33
N SER A 559 -23.91 -25.21 5.17
CA SER A 559 -23.19 -25.59 3.94
C SER A 559 -23.39 -24.60 2.78
N THR A 560 -23.77 -23.36 3.05
CA THR A 560 -23.77 -22.29 2.05
C THR A 560 -22.36 -21.72 1.91
N THR A 561 -21.86 -21.64 0.67
CA THR A 561 -20.54 -21.07 0.38
C THR A 561 -20.66 -19.62 -0.10
N TRP A 562 -19.90 -18.75 0.51
CA TRP A 562 -19.84 -17.33 0.24
C TRP A 562 -18.51 -16.96 -0.42
N LEU A 563 -18.58 -16.24 -1.54
CA LEU A 563 -17.42 -15.66 -2.23
C LEU A 563 -17.08 -14.30 -1.62
N PRO A 564 -15.81 -13.84 -1.74
CA PRO A 564 -15.40 -12.51 -1.28
C PRO A 564 -16.06 -11.38 -2.07
N TRP A 565 -15.88 -10.16 -1.57
CA TRP A 565 -16.26 -8.93 -2.25
C TRP A 565 -15.32 -8.65 -3.43
N LYS A 566 -15.88 -8.21 -4.54
CA LYS A 566 -15.17 -7.78 -5.75
C LYS A 566 -15.76 -6.49 -6.29
N LEU A 567 -14.92 -5.62 -6.87
CA LEU A 567 -15.35 -4.38 -7.51
C LEU A 567 -15.28 -4.48 -9.04
N SER A 568 -16.18 -3.76 -9.71
CA SER A 568 -16.01 -3.49 -11.13
C SER A 568 -15.01 -2.37 -11.33
N HIS A 569 -13.92 -2.64 -12.02
CA HIS A 569 -12.88 -1.67 -12.36
C HIS A 569 -12.96 -1.15 -13.79
N TYR A 570 -14.11 -1.38 -14.47
CA TYR A 570 -14.32 -0.87 -15.83
C TYR A 570 -14.25 0.66 -15.82
N PRO A 571 -13.50 1.31 -16.73
CA PRO A 571 -13.21 2.73 -16.68
C PRO A 571 -14.40 3.60 -17.10
N SER A 572 -15.45 3.60 -16.29
CA SER A 572 -16.57 4.53 -16.40
C SER A 572 -17.03 4.95 -15.00
N PRO A 573 -17.44 6.21 -14.78
CA PRO A 573 -17.92 6.69 -13.47
C PRO A 573 -19.07 5.82 -12.92
N ASP A 574 -20.00 5.41 -13.76
CA ASP A 574 -21.14 4.59 -13.34
C ASP A 574 -20.67 3.23 -12.81
N SER A 575 -19.74 2.59 -13.52
CA SER A 575 -19.18 1.29 -13.12
C SER A 575 -18.38 1.36 -11.83
N LEU A 576 -17.55 2.41 -11.68
CA LEU A 576 -16.70 2.60 -10.51
C LEU A 576 -17.47 3.01 -9.25
N ASN A 577 -18.72 3.47 -9.42
CA ASN A 577 -19.59 3.84 -8.31
C ASN A 577 -20.58 2.73 -7.92
N LEU A 578 -20.57 1.58 -8.61
CA LEU A 578 -21.39 0.43 -8.23
C LEU A 578 -20.97 -0.15 -6.87
N PRO A 579 -21.91 -0.68 -6.08
CA PRO A 579 -21.60 -1.48 -4.91
C PRO A 579 -20.72 -2.69 -5.27
N ALA A 580 -19.95 -3.17 -4.30
CA ALA A 580 -19.23 -4.42 -4.41
C ALA A 580 -20.21 -5.60 -4.62
N PHE A 581 -19.76 -6.63 -5.28
CA PHE A 581 -20.51 -7.85 -5.51
C PHE A 581 -19.69 -9.10 -5.16
N ARG A 582 -20.33 -10.24 -4.98
CA ARG A 582 -19.64 -11.48 -4.63
C ARG A 582 -19.00 -12.11 -5.87
N GLY A 583 -17.71 -12.44 -5.77
CA GLY A 583 -16.97 -13.04 -6.87
C GLY A 583 -15.52 -13.30 -6.54
N ILE A 584 -14.82 -14.01 -7.41
CA ILE A 584 -13.38 -14.25 -7.32
C ILE A 584 -12.65 -12.95 -7.66
N ASP A 585 -11.76 -12.50 -6.77
CA ASP A 585 -10.94 -11.31 -6.97
C ASP A 585 -9.53 -11.70 -7.45
N ASP A 586 -9.19 -11.30 -8.64
CA ASP A 586 -7.91 -11.57 -9.28
C ASP A 586 -6.98 -10.33 -9.31
N ARG A 587 -7.31 -9.28 -8.55
CA ARG A 587 -6.60 -7.99 -8.57
C ARG A 587 -5.89 -7.65 -7.27
N ASN A 588 -6.56 -7.90 -6.15
CA ASN A 588 -6.09 -7.47 -4.84
C ASN A 588 -5.32 -8.59 -4.13
N ASN A 589 -4.40 -8.22 -3.23
CA ASN A 589 -3.71 -9.15 -2.33
C ASN A 589 -4.46 -9.28 -0.98
N MET A 590 -5.77 -9.17 -1.04
CA MET A 590 -6.69 -9.35 0.09
C MET A 590 -8.09 -9.66 -0.40
N GLU A 591 -8.82 -10.48 0.34
CA GLU A 591 -10.20 -10.83 0.06
C GLU A 591 -11.02 -10.86 1.35
N GLN A 592 -12.25 -10.40 1.32
CA GLN A 592 -13.11 -10.32 2.51
C GLN A 592 -14.53 -10.85 2.22
N VAL A 593 -15.05 -11.60 3.19
CA VAL A 593 -16.48 -11.96 3.29
C VAL A 593 -17.07 -11.30 4.51
N THR A 594 -18.21 -10.62 4.37
CA THR A 594 -19.03 -10.10 5.48
C THR A 594 -20.40 -10.75 5.47
N LEU A 595 -20.93 -11.12 6.62
CA LEU A 595 -22.26 -11.72 6.78
C LEU A 595 -23.00 -11.03 7.91
N ASP A 596 -24.16 -10.46 7.59
CA ASP A 596 -25.06 -9.88 8.59
C ASP A 596 -25.86 -10.97 9.29
N ALA A 597 -26.07 -10.84 10.60
CA ALA A 597 -26.78 -11.79 11.45
C ALA A 597 -26.36 -13.26 11.19
N PRO A 598 -25.06 -13.61 11.26
CA PRO A 598 -24.58 -14.94 10.96
C PRO A 598 -25.16 -15.97 11.91
N ALA A 599 -25.44 -17.18 11.40
CA ALA A 599 -25.88 -18.29 12.25
C ALA A 599 -24.76 -18.70 13.24
N THR A 600 -25.11 -19.00 14.46
CA THR A 600 -24.18 -19.59 15.44
C THR A 600 -23.69 -20.94 14.95
N GLY A 601 -22.38 -21.20 15.04
CA GLY A 601 -21.80 -22.48 14.64
C GLY A 601 -20.41 -22.37 14.05
N THR A 602 -19.93 -23.47 13.46
CA THR A 602 -18.60 -23.54 12.86
C THR A 602 -18.67 -23.16 11.39
N TYR A 603 -17.89 -22.16 11.03
CA TYR A 603 -17.63 -21.74 9.65
C TYR A 603 -16.29 -22.30 9.19
N THR A 604 -16.19 -22.63 7.92
CA THR A 604 -14.95 -23.10 7.28
C THR A 604 -14.47 -22.07 6.27
N VAL A 605 -13.24 -21.58 6.45
CA VAL A 605 -12.53 -20.78 5.47
C VAL A 605 -11.64 -21.72 4.65
N GLU A 606 -11.84 -21.79 3.36
CA GLU A 606 -10.93 -22.46 2.45
C GLU A 606 -10.11 -21.43 1.70
N VAL A 607 -8.79 -21.61 1.65
CA VAL A 607 -7.86 -20.76 0.90
C VAL A 607 -7.10 -21.60 -0.11
N VAL A 608 -7.09 -21.15 -1.36
CA VAL A 608 -6.47 -21.84 -2.49
C VAL A 608 -5.35 -20.97 -3.08
N GLY A 609 -4.18 -21.56 -3.29
CA GLY A 609 -3.09 -20.92 -4.03
C GLY A 609 -3.32 -21.00 -5.54
N THR A 610 -4.21 -20.20 -6.08
CA THR A 610 -4.66 -20.27 -7.48
C THR A 610 -3.57 -19.93 -8.47
N SER A 611 -2.75 -18.92 -8.16
CA SER A 611 -1.55 -18.58 -8.95
C SER A 611 -0.45 -18.12 -7.99
N VAL A 612 0.56 -18.98 -7.77
CA VAL A 612 1.65 -18.71 -6.81
C VAL A 612 3.02 -18.87 -7.51
N PRO A 613 3.33 -17.99 -8.49
CA PRO A 613 4.60 -18.04 -9.21
C PRO A 613 5.82 -17.80 -8.33
N GLN A 614 5.64 -17.09 -7.23
CA GLN A 614 6.67 -16.80 -6.24
C GLN A 614 6.22 -17.36 -4.88
N GLY A 615 6.48 -18.65 -4.63
CA GLY A 615 5.93 -19.31 -3.45
C GLY A 615 6.97 -20.08 -2.64
N PRO A 616 6.52 -20.65 -1.50
CA PRO A 616 5.15 -20.59 -0.98
C PRO A 616 4.77 -19.20 -0.47
N GLN A 617 3.48 -18.81 -0.65
CA GLN A 617 2.94 -17.54 -0.17
C GLN A 617 2.35 -17.69 1.23
N THR A 618 2.91 -16.95 2.18
CA THR A 618 2.32 -16.81 3.51
C THR A 618 1.15 -15.82 3.47
N TYR A 619 0.07 -16.16 4.16
CA TYR A 619 -1.12 -15.31 4.31
C TYR A 619 -1.63 -15.31 5.74
N TYR A 620 -2.43 -14.31 6.08
CA TYR A 620 -3.11 -14.15 7.36
C TYR A 620 -4.62 -14.26 7.15
N ILE A 621 -5.31 -14.85 8.12
CA ILE A 621 -6.77 -14.83 8.24
C ILE A 621 -7.11 -13.98 9.45
N ILE A 622 -7.98 -13.02 9.27
CA ILE A 622 -8.51 -12.16 10.33
C ILE A 622 -10.01 -12.33 10.36
N TYR A 623 -10.56 -12.49 11.54
CA TYR A 623 -12.01 -12.51 11.71
C TYR A 623 -12.46 -11.64 12.86
N GLU A 624 -13.64 -11.07 12.71
CA GLU A 624 -14.25 -10.19 13.68
C GLU A 624 -15.71 -10.56 13.90
N PHE A 625 -16.13 -10.52 15.15
CA PHE A 625 -17.51 -10.64 15.57
C PHE A 625 -17.98 -9.28 16.08
N ILE A 626 -18.81 -8.59 15.30
CA ILE A 626 -19.44 -7.35 15.75
C ILE A 626 -20.69 -7.73 16.54
N PRO A 627 -20.73 -7.47 17.85
CA PRO A 627 -21.87 -7.84 18.68
C PRO A 627 -23.08 -6.94 18.44
N GLN A 628 -24.27 -7.43 18.76
CA GLN A 628 -25.50 -6.62 18.76
C GLN A 628 -25.61 -5.89 20.10
N GLU A 629 -24.83 -4.81 20.25
CA GLU A 629 -24.79 -4.02 21.50
C GLU A 629 -24.55 -2.54 21.21
N VAL A 630 -24.71 -1.72 22.23
CA VAL A 630 -24.38 -0.28 22.20
C VAL A 630 -23.14 -0.04 23.04
N VAL A 631 -22.12 0.54 22.44
CA VAL A 631 -20.86 0.84 23.11
C VAL A 631 -20.58 2.34 23.05
N LEU A 632 -20.51 3.00 24.21
CA LEU A 632 -20.04 4.39 24.29
C LEU A 632 -18.55 4.42 23.92
N THR A 633 -18.18 5.28 22.97
CA THR A 633 -16.80 5.40 22.48
C THR A 633 -16.16 6.74 22.78
N TYR A 634 -16.95 7.74 23.23
CA TYR A 634 -16.48 9.03 23.73
C TYR A 634 -17.62 9.78 24.45
N PRO A 635 -17.38 10.41 25.63
CA PRO A 635 -16.19 10.24 26.48
C PRO A 635 -16.17 8.89 27.18
N LEU A 636 -14.97 8.42 27.58
CA LEU A 636 -14.75 7.13 28.25
C LEU A 636 -14.26 7.26 29.68
N GLY A 637 -13.80 8.44 30.07
CA GLY A 637 -13.17 8.74 31.33
C GLY A 637 -11.70 9.12 31.20
N GLY A 638 -11.26 10.07 32.00
CA GLY A 638 -9.90 10.62 31.93
C GLY A 638 -9.70 11.72 30.89
N GLU A 639 -10.71 12.05 30.11
CA GLU A 639 -10.63 13.16 29.15
C GLU A 639 -10.62 14.51 29.89
N SER A 640 -9.79 15.44 29.37
CA SER A 640 -9.78 16.83 29.82
C SER A 640 -10.77 17.64 28.99
N LEU A 641 -11.98 17.84 29.54
CA LEU A 641 -13.00 18.66 28.89
C LEU A 641 -12.85 20.14 29.28
N VAL A 642 -13.03 21.05 28.33
CA VAL A 642 -12.92 22.50 28.56
C VAL A 642 -14.29 23.10 28.83
N PRO A 643 -14.50 23.74 29.97
CA PRO A 643 -15.80 24.36 30.28
C PRO A 643 -16.21 25.42 29.26
N GLY A 644 -17.42 25.32 28.73
CA GLY A 644 -17.95 26.24 27.71
C GLY A 644 -17.72 25.85 26.27
N GLU A 645 -16.92 24.84 26.02
CA GLU A 645 -16.75 24.24 24.69
C GLU A 645 -17.80 23.16 24.42
N SER A 646 -18.09 22.96 23.13
CA SER A 646 -19.01 21.90 22.69
C SER A 646 -18.25 20.63 22.39
N GLU A 647 -18.72 19.50 22.95
CA GLU A 647 -18.15 18.18 22.72
C GLU A 647 -19.13 17.25 21.99
N LEU A 648 -18.58 16.35 21.18
CA LEU A 648 -19.36 15.30 20.52
C LEU A 648 -19.36 14.04 21.39
N ILE A 649 -20.54 13.55 21.75
CA ILE A 649 -20.68 12.24 22.37
C ILE A 649 -20.84 11.20 21.27
N ARG A 650 -20.05 10.13 21.32
CA ARG A 650 -20.01 9.08 20.29
C ARG A 650 -20.28 7.71 20.87
N TRP A 651 -21.03 6.91 20.14
CA TRP A 651 -21.29 5.49 20.44
C TRP A 651 -21.34 4.68 19.15
N ASP A 652 -21.14 3.38 19.27
CA ASP A 652 -21.33 2.39 18.21
C ASP A 652 -22.57 1.55 18.58
N ALA A 653 -23.48 1.35 17.62
CA ALA A 653 -24.75 0.65 17.83
C ALA A 653 -25.08 -0.28 16.65
N PHE A 654 -24.15 -1.14 16.27
CA PHE A 654 -24.29 -1.99 15.09
C PHE A 654 -25.41 -3.04 15.26
N GLY A 655 -26.25 -3.19 14.25
CA GLY A 655 -27.35 -4.17 14.23
C GLY A 655 -28.50 -3.86 15.17
N VAL A 656 -28.54 -2.65 15.76
CA VAL A 656 -29.59 -2.20 16.67
C VAL A 656 -30.46 -1.18 15.94
N SER A 657 -31.73 -1.50 15.72
CA SER A 657 -32.70 -0.66 15.01
C SER A 657 -33.53 0.27 15.92
N GLN A 658 -33.20 0.30 17.19
CA GLN A 658 -33.94 1.08 18.22
C GLN A 658 -33.38 2.49 18.29
N THR A 659 -34.21 3.46 18.70
CA THR A 659 -33.78 4.79 19.07
C THR A 659 -33.25 4.81 20.51
N PHE A 660 -32.29 5.70 20.76
CA PHE A 660 -31.59 5.80 22.03
C PHE A 660 -31.98 7.08 22.79
N LYS A 661 -31.81 7.03 24.09
CA LYS A 661 -31.85 8.14 25.00
C LYS A 661 -30.47 8.35 25.59
N LEU A 662 -29.97 9.56 25.55
CA LEU A 662 -28.70 9.98 26.12
C LEU A 662 -28.96 10.77 27.41
N GLU A 663 -28.34 10.33 28.48
CA GLU A 663 -28.43 10.96 29.80
C GLU A 663 -27.04 11.09 30.42
N TRP A 664 -26.84 12.08 31.27
CA TRP A 664 -25.61 12.24 32.04
C TRP A 664 -25.90 12.24 33.54
N SER A 665 -24.88 11.94 34.35
CA SER A 665 -24.97 11.93 35.80
C SER A 665 -23.78 12.65 36.41
N ALA A 666 -24.04 13.65 37.26
CA ALA A 666 -23.05 14.37 38.04
C ALA A 666 -22.66 13.68 39.36
N ASN A 667 -23.31 12.57 39.72
CA ASN A 667 -23.20 11.95 41.03
C ASN A 667 -23.05 10.42 40.98
N ASN A 668 -22.25 9.94 40.01
CA ASN A 668 -21.92 8.51 39.78
C ASN A 668 -23.20 7.64 39.61
N GLY A 669 -24.19 8.10 38.84
CA GLY A 669 -25.36 7.32 38.48
C GLY A 669 -26.49 7.35 39.52
N GLN A 670 -26.39 8.15 40.59
CA GLN A 670 -27.47 8.27 41.59
C GLN A 670 -28.68 9.05 41.06
N SER A 671 -28.47 9.96 40.13
CA SER A 671 -29.51 10.63 39.35
C SER A 671 -29.00 10.89 37.92
N TRP A 672 -29.92 10.95 36.98
CA TRP A 672 -29.66 11.14 35.56
C TRP A 672 -30.45 12.32 35.02
N GLU A 673 -29.82 13.13 34.20
CA GLU A 673 -30.41 14.25 33.50
C GLU A 673 -30.40 13.98 31.98
N LEU A 674 -31.52 14.28 31.33
CA LEU A 674 -31.68 14.06 29.91
C LEU A 674 -30.83 15.05 29.11
N ILE A 675 -29.98 14.53 28.19
CA ILE A 675 -29.29 15.31 27.15
C ILE A 675 -30.12 15.31 25.87
N ALA A 676 -30.50 14.13 25.39
CA ALA A 676 -31.28 13.98 24.15
C ALA A 676 -32.01 12.63 24.11
N GLU A 677 -33.11 12.54 23.34
CA GLU A 677 -33.83 11.32 23.06
C GLU A 677 -34.23 11.18 21.61
N GLY A 678 -34.61 9.98 21.19
CA GLY A 678 -34.96 9.69 19.81
C GLY A 678 -33.73 9.62 18.87
N LEU A 679 -32.54 9.44 19.43
CA LEU A 679 -31.30 9.35 18.69
C LEU A 679 -31.22 8.04 17.90
N ALA A 680 -30.74 8.09 16.62
CA ALA A 680 -30.47 6.90 15.84
C ALA A 680 -29.16 6.23 16.26
N GLY A 681 -29.06 4.92 16.01
CA GLY A 681 -27.85 4.16 16.21
C GLY A 681 -26.86 4.30 15.08
#